data_c0b9fb3f6787b02fafbf40584e02001f
#
_entry.id   c0b9fb3f6787b02fafbf40584e02001f
#
_cell.length_a   1.000
_cell.length_b   1.000
_cell.length_c   1.000
_cell.angle_alpha   90.00
_cell.angle_beta   90.00
_cell.angle_gamma   90.00
#
_symmetry.space_group_name_H-M   'P 1'
#
loop_
_entity.id
_entity.type
_entity.pdbx_description
1 polymer ?
#
loop_
_entity_poly.entity_id
_entity_poly.type
_entity_poly.pdbx_seq_one_letter_code
_entity_poly.pdbx_strand_id
1 'polypeptide(L)'
;MKEMLSYTIDGNKTSSMPTKGSGYKVKGITCKNGSILSWDNDNWLLEVEKLESEDLCNIDFTTGTGSYTVTAVPSIAGSLDSTSKTTTENGTVTFYTKLVIDSVSGCTNEISDGKVIVKNVTSNTICNINVSYMKLYDKLLSDKSTRPGARTDFSKVLTNDNTNTLYTSTENRTTVYYFAGNATDNWVKFGKNASNQDIYWRIIRTNSDGGVRLLYHGTSTTATDAYIGESAFNSSRDNIAYVSYMYGSTGSIANARANQTKSSTIKTYIDNWYKSNLEAKGYTKYLSETAVYCNDRSTSDNTYFGARTRLDTNKTPTYDCSATEDKFTVDTSTGNGKLTYPIALMTADEVSFAGGLWPTKAPTWYYYNSAKGSSTGSKWWWLLSPSGWSDSVAYVVYVCGSPVPGALSSSYVGNAVGVRPVISLKSDVLYKSGDGSAESPYEIQETPDTISDVVKANAVNENGYRYEGSDPNNYIQMQKSDGTTEMWRIIGLFPDGESGENVIRVRKVGYESAAYDTNQTNHWPNTTLYTTLSSTYTLVNYKNTVNYKMYLGGSNNLYNYTSANLYDMERMLNSKGEAGKTSSTSYNSATTYVGSVGLMYPSDYGYAVLASDCARTINPSNYSGTSACYTNNWLYQGSSDIQWLISPKPSLVNIACIVNGSGYVLNFNSTAVVTNSGSFSPVMALKSDVVVTGSGTQSDPYIMK
;
A
#
# COMPACT_ATOMS: atom_id res chain seq x y z
N MET A 1 -49.99 -29.27 -38.24
CA MET A 1 -48.52 -29.48 -38.27
C MET A 1 -48.03 -30.52 -37.31
N LYS A 2 -48.51 -30.57 -36.06
CA LYS A 2 -48.02 -31.56 -35.05
C LYS A 2 -48.25 -33.02 -35.44
N GLU A 3 -49.25 -33.31 -36.24
CA GLU A 3 -49.60 -34.69 -36.70
C GLU A 3 -48.84 -35.10 -37.98
N MET A 4 -48.10 -34.17 -38.58
CA MET A 4 -47.31 -34.39 -39.81
C MET A 4 -45.82 -34.63 -39.55
N LEU A 5 -45.40 -34.53 -38.31
CA LEU A 5 -44.00 -34.73 -37.88
C LEU A 5 -43.84 -35.96 -37.03
N SER A 6 -42.83 -36.76 -37.35
CA SER A 6 -42.33 -37.84 -36.54
C SER A 6 -40.89 -37.61 -36.18
N TYR A 7 -40.43 -38.22 -35.11
CA TYR A 7 -39.07 -38.04 -34.61
C TYR A 7 -38.38 -39.37 -34.44
N THR A 8 -37.12 -39.42 -34.84
CA THR A 8 -36.22 -40.56 -34.59
C THR A 8 -34.91 -40.08 -33.96
N ILE A 9 -34.27 -40.99 -33.25
CA ILE A 9 -32.88 -40.78 -32.74
C ILE A 9 -32.05 -41.92 -33.34
N ASP A 10 -31.10 -41.59 -34.22
CA ASP A 10 -30.31 -42.57 -34.99
C ASP A 10 -31.17 -43.62 -35.66
N GLY A 11 -32.28 -43.18 -36.25
CA GLY A 11 -33.25 -44.01 -36.93
C GLY A 11 -34.28 -44.74 -36.05
N ASN A 12 -34.15 -44.71 -34.74
CA ASN A 12 -35.09 -45.33 -33.80
C ASN A 12 -36.19 -44.35 -33.39
N LYS A 13 -37.48 -44.78 -33.49
CA LYS A 13 -38.62 -43.94 -33.14
C LYS A 13 -38.57 -43.42 -31.69
N THR A 14 -38.83 -42.12 -31.50
CA THR A 14 -39.02 -41.51 -30.19
C THR A 14 -40.43 -40.93 -30.08
N SER A 15 -40.98 -40.92 -28.86
CA SER A 15 -42.32 -40.38 -28.56
C SER A 15 -42.36 -38.85 -28.44
N SER A 16 -41.21 -38.21 -28.34
CA SER A 16 -41.10 -36.75 -28.20
C SER A 16 -39.84 -36.24 -28.86
N MET A 17 -39.91 -35.00 -29.35
CA MET A 17 -38.75 -34.27 -29.89
C MET A 17 -37.74 -33.99 -28.77
N PRO A 18 -36.45 -34.26 -28.97
CA PRO A 18 -35.43 -33.82 -28.05
C PRO A 18 -35.46 -32.30 -27.82
N THR A 19 -35.14 -31.86 -26.61
CA THR A 19 -35.13 -30.43 -26.25
C THR A 19 -33.78 -29.79 -26.59
N LYS A 20 -33.80 -28.49 -26.87
CA LYS A 20 -32.56 -27.72 -27.05
C LYS A 20 -31.64 -27.92 -25.82
N GLY A 21 -30.38 -28.22 -26.06
CA GLY A 21 -29.39 -28.44 -25.00
C GLY A 21 -29.38 -29.86 -24.39
N SER A 22 -30.13 -30.82 -24.96
CA SER A 22 -30.14 -32.22 -24.52
C SER A 22 -29.01 -33.09 -25.13
N GLY A 23 -28.08 -32.49 -25.86
CA GLY A 23 -26.93 -33.18 -26.49
C GLY A 23 -27.24 -33.81 -27.86
N TYR A 24 -28.39 -33.51 -28.41
CA TYR A 24 -28.78 -33.96 -29.75
C TYR A 24 -28.65 -32.82 -30.78
N LYS A 25 -28.50 -33.23 -32.05
CA LYS A 25 -28.66 -32.37 -33.23
C LYS A 25 -29.48 -33.09 -34.27
N VAL A 26 -30.09 -32.33 -35.20
CA VAL A 26 -30.77 -32.91 -36.33
C VAL A 26 -29.77 -33.44 -37.32
N LYS A 27 -29.86 -34.75 -37.64
CA LYS A 27 -29.04 -35.45 -38.62
C LYS A 27 -29.58 -35.25 -40.03
N GLY A 28 -30.91 -35.21 -40.13
CA GLY A 28 -31.58 -34.99 -41.39
C GLY A 28 -33.08 -34.96 -41.25
N ILE A 29 -33.77 -34.47 -42.29
CA ILE A 29 -35.22 -34.46 -42.38
C ILE A 29 -35.61 -35.17 -43.68
N THR A 30 -36.56 -36.08 -43.58
CA THR A 30 -37.09 -36.80 -44.75
C THR A 30 -38.59 -36.69 -44.79
N CYS A 31 -39.12 -36.17 -45.88
CA CYS A 31 -40.54 -36.05 -46.17
C CYS A 31 -40.97 -37.03 -47.26
N LYS A 32 -42.20 -37.59 -47.20
CA LYS A 32 -42.70 -38.60 -48.15
C LYS A 32 -43.21 -38.01 -49.45
N ASN A 33 -43.80 -36.82 -49.42
CA ASN A 33 -44.57 -36.26 -50.55
C ASN A 33 -43.96 -34.95 -51.10
N GLY A 34 -42.66 -34.66 -50.78
CA GLY A 34 -41.93 -33.57 -51.40
C GLY A 34 -41.97 -32.23 -50.67
N SER A 35 -42.41 -32.20 -49.41
CA SER A 35 -42.13 -31.04 -48.53
C SER A 35 -40.64 -30.83 -48.33
N ILE A 36 -40.22 -29.56 -48.29
CA ILE A 36 -38.82 -29.16 -48.06
C ILE A 36 -38.76 -28.44 -46.73
N LEU A 37 -38.11 -29.07 -45.78
CA LEU A 37 -37.90 -28.56 -44.42
C LEU A 37 -36.41 -28.55 -44.13
N SER A 38 -35.94 -27.50 -43.43
CA SER A 38 -34.62 -27.43 -42.89
C SER A 38 -34.67 -27.19 -41.37
N TRP A 39 -33.52 -27.41 -40.73
CA TRP A 39 -33.42 -27.29 -39.24
C TRP A 39 -32.24 -26.43 -38.88
N ASP A 40 -32.52 -25.39 -38.15
CA ASP A 40 -31.47 -24.57 -37.51
C ASP A 40 -31.12 -25.18 -36.13
N ASN A 41 -29.96 -25.84 -36.05
CA ASN A 41 -29.47 -26.44 -34.81
C ASN A 41 -29.08 -25.38 -33.75
N ASP A 42 -28.69 -24.20 -34.15
CA ASP A 42 -28.26 -23.13 -33.24
C ASP A 42 -29.45 -22.50 -32.53
N ASN A 43 -30.52 -22.22 -33.27
CA ASN A 43 -31.75 -21.66 -32.72
C ASN A 43 -32.77 -22.73 -32.27
N TRP A 44 -32.53 -24.00 -32.64
CA TRP A 44 -33.42 -25.14 -32.40
C TRP A 44 -34.78 -24.93 -33.06
N LEU A 45 -34.76 -24.51 -34.32
CA LEU A 45 -35.90 -24.07 -35.07
C LEU A 45 -36.10 -24.88 -36.37
N LEU A 46 -37.33 -25.30 -36.59
CA LEU A 46 -37.71 -25.91 -37.86
C LEU A 46 -38.11 -24.79 -38.84
N GLU A 47 -37.44 -24.75 -39.96
CA GLU A 47 -37.74 -23.85 -41.06
C GLU A 47 -38.49 -24.59 -42.17
N VAL A 48 -39.51 -23.97 -42.75
CA VAL A 48 -40.35 -24.58 -43.79
C VAL A 48 -40.17 -23.76 -45.05
N GLU A 49 -39.52 -24.35 -46.08
CA GLU A 49 -39.35 -23.75 -47.38
C GLU A 49 -40.57 -24.09 -48.28
N LYS A 50 -41.01 -25.34 -48.24
CA LYS A 50 -42.16 -25.84 -48.99
C LYS A 50 -42.93 -26.86 -48.17
N LEU A 51 -44.25 -26.78 -48.09
CA LEU A 51 -45.12 -27.73 -47.43
C LEU A 51 -46.15 -28.30 -48.40
N GLU A 52 -46.10 -29.62 -48.63
CA GLU A 52 -47.11 -30.31 -49.40
C GLU A 52 -48.23 -30.84 -48.46
N SER A 53 -49.47 -30.91 -49.01
CA SER A 53 -50.63 -31.35 -48.23
C SER A 53 -50.48 -32.82 -47.84
N GLU A 54 -50.79 -33.15 -46.57
CA GLU A 54 -50.74 -34.49 -45.99
C GLU A 54 -49.38 -35.20 -46.07
N ASP A 55 -48.26 -34.43 -46.16
CA ASP A 55 -46.92 -34.99 -46.13
C ASP A 55 -46.51 -35.36 -44.72
N LEU A 56 -45.92 -36.56 -44.58
CA LEU A 56 -45.34 -37.04 -43.33
C LEU A 56 -43.83 -36.85 -43.37
N CYS A 57 -43.28 -35.93 -42.55
CA CYS A 57 -41.89 -35.69 -42.41
C CYS A 57 -41.32 -36.33 -41.11
N ASN A 58 -40.19 -36.99 -41.24
CA ASN A 58 -39.44 -37.50 -40.10
C ASN A 58 -38.20 -36.65 -39.87
N ILE A 59 -38.01 -36.17 -38.66
CA ILE A 59 -36.80 -35.47 -38.22
C ILE A 59 -35.94 -36.48 -37.45
N ASP A 60 -34.77 -36.83 -38.03
CA ASP A 60 -33.83 -37.76 -37.41
C ASP A 60 -32.79 -36.99 -36.61
N PHE A 61 -32.76 -37.23 -35.34
CA PHE A 61 -31.78 -36.66 -34.42
C PHE A 61 -30.65 -37.66 -34.23
N THR A 62 -29.46 -37.17 -33.95
CA THR A 62 -28.29 -37.96 -33.54
C THR A 62 -27.63 -37.31 -32.35
N THR A 63 -26.97 -38.10 -31.54
CA THR A 63 -26.13 -37.54 -30.48
C THR A 63 -25.01 -36.74 -31.12
N GLY A 64 -24.80 -35.54 -30.67
CA GLY A 64 -23.69 -34.68 -31.10
C GLY A 64 -22.37 -35.40 -30.86
N THR A 65 -21.67 -35.80 -31.92
CA THR A 65 -20.39 -36.49 -31.84
C THR A 65 -19.20 -35.50 -31.72
N GLY A 66 -19.49 -34.21 -31.74
CA GLY A 66 -18.45 -33.18 -31.55
C GLY A 66 -17.94 -33.12 -30.12
N SER A 67 -16.65 -33.26 -29.95
CA SER A 67 -15.99 -32.91 -28.69
C SER A 67 -15.39 -31.50 -28.85
N TYR A 68 -15.85 -30.59 -28.01
CA TYR A 68 -15.39 -29.19 -28.03
C TYR A 68 -14.55 -28.88 -26.81
N THR A 69 -13.50 -28.10 -27.04
CA THR A 69 -12.60 -27.64 -25.98
C THR A 69 -13.01 -26.24 -25.51
N VAL A 70 -13.21 -26.09 -24.21
CA VAL A 70 -13.33 -24.78 -23.56
C VAL A 70 -11.99 -24.47 -22.94
N THR A 71 -11.36 -23.39 -23.39
CA THR A 71 -10.11 -22.86 -22.86
C THR A 71 -10.42 -21.72 -21.92
N ALA A 72 -10.06 -21.83 -20.64
CA ALA A 72 -10.13 -20.76 -19.67
C ALA A 72 -8.82 -20.00 -19.60
N VAL A 73 -8.88 -18.68 -19.75
CA VAL A 73 -7.75 -17.76 -19.63
C VAL A 73 -7.94 -16.93 -18.37
N PRO A 74 -7.36 -17.36 -17.23
CA PRO A 74 -7.47 -16.60 -16.00
C PRO A 74 -6.56 -15.38 -16.00
N SER A 75 -6.99 -14.28 -15.36
CA SER A 75 -6.17 -13.08 -15.15
C SER A 75 -4.97 -13.34 -14.24
N ILE A 76 -5.05 -14.36 -13.37
CA ILE A 76 -3.97 -14.80 -12.48
C ILE A 76 -3.62 -16.25 -12.86
N ALA A 77 -2.40 -16.47 -13.32
CA ALA A 77 -1.93 -17.80 -13.73
C ALA A 77 -1.99 -18.80 -12.56
N GLY A 78 -2.46 -20.02 -12.83
CA GLY A 78 -2.59 -21.08 -11.82
C GLY A 78 -3.76 -20.91 -10.84
N SER A 79 -4.64 -19.95 -11.06
CA SER A 79 -5.79 -19.68 -10.17
C SER A 79 -6.96 -20.64 -10.39
N LEU A 80 -6.99 -21.37 -11.48
CA LEU A 80 -8.03 -22.35 -11.80
C LEU A 80 -7.53 -23.78 -11.61
N ASP A 81 -8.45 -24.69 -11.36
CA ASP A 81 -8.20 -26.14 -11.29
C ASP A 81 -7.70 -26.71 -12.63
N SER A 82 -8.07 -26.08 -13.74
CA SER A 82 -7.62 -26.40 -15.09
C SER A 82 -7.79 -25.18 -16.00
N THR A 83 -6.99 -25.07 -17.04
CA THR A 83 -7.13 -24.06 -18.10
C THR A 83 -7.80 -24.61 -19.37
N SER A 84 -8.12 -25.90 -19.42
CA SER A 84 -8.78 -26.51 -20.57
C SER A 84 -9.62 -27.69 -20.13
N LYS A 85 -10.87 -27.74 -20.60
CA LYS A 85 -11.79 -28.88 -20.39
C LYS A 85 -12.56 -29.16 -21.67
N THR A 86 -12.94 -30.42 -21.88
CA THR A 86 -13.68 -30.83 -23.06
C THR A 86 -15.10 -31.23 -22.67
N THR A 87 -16.03 -31.03 -23.59
CA THR A 87 -17.43 -31.49 -23.46
C THR A 87 -18.00 -31.87 -24.83
N THR A 88 -19.12 -32.57 -24.84
CA THR A 88 -19.89 -32.81 -26.05
C THR A 88 -20.69 -31.60 -26.46
N GLU A 89 -21.25 -31.61 -27.65
CA GLU A 89 -22.14 -30.57 -28.17
C GLU A 89 -23.29 -30.24 -27.17
N ASN A 90 -23.52 -28.93 -26.94
CA ASN A 90 -24.46 -28.42 -25.94
C ASN A 90 -24.16 -28.82 -24.49
N GLY A 91 -22.98 -29.40 -24.24
CA GLY A 91 -22.58 -29.80 -22.89
C GLY A 91 -22.12 -28.63 -22.03
N THR A 92 -21.74 -28.98 -20.82
CA THR A 92 -21.32 -28.02 -19.79
C THR A 92 -19.96 -28.39 -19.25
N VAL A 93 -19.12 -27.39 -18.97
CA VAL A 93 -17.87 -27.54 -18.21
C VAL A 93 -17.87 -26.59 -17.02
N THR A 94 -17.18 -26.99 -15.95
CA THR A 94 -17.04 -26.15 -14.75
C THR A 94 -15.57 -25.98 -14.41
N PHE A 95 -15.13 -24.76 -14.27
CA PHE A 95 -13.81 -24.39 -13.74
C PHE A 95 -13.96 -23.97 -12.28
N TYR A 96 -13.01 -24.35 -11.44
CA TYR A 96 -13.01 -24.06 -10.00
C TYR A 96 -11.84 -23.15 -9.66
N THR A 97 -12.10 -22.23 -8.72
CA THR A 97 -11.09 -21.33 -8.15
C THR A 97 -11.33 -21.14 -6.65
N LYS A 98 -10.26 -20.82 -5.93
CA LYS A 98 -10.33 -20.34 -4.53
C LYS A 98 -10.32 -18.82 -4.43
N LEU A 99 -10.15 -18.13 -5.57
CA LEU A 99 -10.15 -16.68 -5.65
C LEU A 99 -11.56 -16.15 -5.90
N VAL A 100 -11.75 -14.86 -5.71
CA VAL A 100 -13.00 -14.16 -6.07
C VAL A 100 -13.08 -14.09 -7.60
N ILE A 101 -14.22 -14.45 -8.16
CA ILE A 101 -14.48 -14.30 -9.59
C ILE A 101 -15.10 -12.93 -9.81
N ASP A 102 -14.34 -12.02 -10.42
CA ASP A 102 -14.77 -10.63 -10.66
C ASP A 102 -15.65 -10.53 -11.90
N SER A 103 -15.27 -11.22 -12.99
CA SER A 103 -16.03 -11.26 -14.24
C SER A 103 -15.59 -12.41 -15.14
N VAL A 104 -16.51 -12.80 -16.04
CA VAL A 104 -16.23 -13.78 -17.10
C VAL A 104 -16.71 -13.21 -18.44
N SER A 105 -15.91 -13.37 -19.50
CA SER A 105 -16.24 -12.92 -20.85
C SER A 105 -15.79 -13.91 -21.92
N GLY A 106 -16.33 -13.78 -23.14
CA GLY A 106 -15.98 -14.66 -24.28
C GLY A 106 -16.73 -15.98 -24.33
N CYS A 107 -17.58 -16.31 -23.35
CA CYS A 107 -18.38 -17.53 -23.33
C CYS A 107 -19.71 -17.35 -22.57
N THR A 108 -20.68 -18.22 -22.88
CA THR A 108 -21.95 -18.29 -22.11
C THR A 108 -21.69 -18.97 -20.79
N ASN A 109 -21.86 -18.23 -19.70
CA ASN A 109 -21.46 -18.70 -18.37
C ASN A 109 -22.48 -18.36 -17.27
N GLU A 110 -22.34 -19.07 -16.15
CA GLU A 110 -22.97 -18.77 -14.87
C GLU A 110 -21.87 -18.77 -13.81
N ILE A 111 -21.85 -17.74 -12.96
CA ILE A 111 -20.90 -17.62 -11.85
C ILE A 111 -21.60 -18.06 -10.57
N SER A 112 -20.98 -18.96 -9.86
CA SER A 112 -21.37 -19.39 -8.52
C SER A 112 -20.15 -19.35 -7.62
N ASP A 113 -20.32 -19.54 -6.30
CA ASP A 113 -19.22 -19.48 -5.34
C ASP A 113 -18.05 -20.40 -5.74
N GLY A 114 -16.91 -19.78 -6.08
CA GLY A 114 -15.71 -20.46 -6.54
C GLY A 114 -15.84 -21.24 -7.85
N LYS A 115 -16.87 -21.00 -8.68
CA LYS A 115 -17.13 -21.76 -9.90
C LYS A 115 -17.52 -20.88 -11.07
N VAL A 116 -16.95 -21.18 -12.24
CA VAL A 116 -17.42 -20.69 -13.54
C VAL A 116 -18.00 -21.89 -14.30
N ILE A 117 -19.30 -21.85 -14.56
CA ILE A 117 -20.04 -22.90 -15.25
C ILE A 117 -20.29 -22.42 -16.68
N VAL A 118 -19.61 -23.00 -17.65
CA VAL A 118 -19.79 -22.68 -19.08
C VAL A 118 -20.82 -23.65 -19.65
N LYS A 119 -21.90 -23.13 -20.23
CA LYS A 119 -23.04 -23.89 -20.69
C LYS A 119 -23.20 -23.79 -22.22
N ASN A 120 -23.94 -24.76 -22.79
CA ASN A 120 -24.32 -24.76 -24.20
C ASN A 120 -23.13 -24.65 -25.16
N VAL A 121 -22.09 -25.43 -24.94
CA VAL A 121 -20.86 -25.41 -25.75
C VAL A 121 -21.14 -26.06 -27.09
N THR A 122 -21.10 -25.31 -28.19
CA THR A 122 -21.36 -25.77 -29.58
C THR A 122 -20.11 -25.66 -30.48
N SER A 123 -19.03 -25.07 -29.97
CA SER A 123 -17.75 -24.91 -30.66
C SER A 123 -16.60 -24.79 -29.65
N ASN A 124 -15.36 -24.87 -30.12
CA ASN A 124 -14.20 -24.52 -29.30
C ASN A 124 -14.34 -23.08 -28.84
N THR A 125 -14.28 -22.86 -27.52
CA THR A 125 -14.63 -21.60 -26.90
C THR A 125 -13.51 -21.14 -25.98
N ILE A 126 -13.26 -19.83 -25.94
CA ILE A 126 -12.32 -19.20 -25.00
C ILE A 126 -13.10 -18.36 -24.00
N CYS A 127 -12.90 -18.65 -22.72
CA CYS A 127 -13.46 -17.88 -21.60
C CYS A 127 -12.33 -17.10 -20.93
N ASN A 128 -12.39 -15.79 -20.92
CA ASN A 128 -11.53 -14.95 -20.11
C ASN A 128 -12.15 -14.81 -18.72
N ILE A 129 -11.42 -15.25 -17.69
CA ILE A 129 -11.91 -15.29 -16.30
C ILE A 129 -11.05 -14.32 -15.48
N ASN A 130 -11.64 -13.20 -15.10
CA ASN A 130 -10.97 -12.27 -14.18
C ASN A 130 -11.21 -12.71 -12.75
N VAL A 131 -10.12 -12.87 -12.01
CA VAL A 131 -10.15 -13.26 -10.59
C VAL A 131 -9.24 -12.35 -9.78
N SER A 132 -9.58 -12.16 -8.51
CA SER A 132 -8.79 -11.40 -7.55
C SER A 132 -8.66 -12.15 -6.23
N TYR A 133 -7.61 -11.83 -5.47
CA TYR A 133 -7.49 -12.29 -4.08
C TYR A 133 -8.49 -11.55 -3.20
N MET A 134 -9.12 -12.28 -2.27
CA MET A 134 -9.95 -11.69 -1.22
C MET A 134 -9.08 -10.85 -0.28
N LYS A 135 -9.60 -9.74 0.23
CA LYS A 135 -8.91 -8.99 1.29
C LYS A 135 -8.92 -9.80 2.59
N LEU A 136 -7.85 -9.68 3.40
CA LEU A 136 -7.79 -10.35 4.70
C LEU A 136 -8.96 -9.94 5.62
N TYR A 137 -9.36 -8.67 5.58
CA TYR A 137 -10.53 -8.16 6.30
C TYR A 137 -11.82 -8.92 5.92
N ASP A 138 -12.10 -9.05 4.63
CA ASP A 138 -13.31 -9.72 4.13
C ASP A 138 -13.29 -11.22 4.45
N LYS A 139 -12.11 -11.85 4.32
CA LYS A 139 -11.90 -13.25 4.69
C LYS A 139 -12.16 -13.48 6.17
N LEU A 140 -11.65 -12.63 7.04
CA LEU A 140 -11.90 -12.69 8.48
C LEU A 140 -13.41 -12.65 8.79
N LEU A 141 -14.14 -11.72 8.19
CA LEU A 141 -15.58 -11.58 8.40
C LEU A 141 -16.39 -12.72 7.79
N SER A 142 -15.92 -13.34 6.71
CA SER A 142 -16.58 -14.50 6.10
C SER A 142 -16.38 -15.79 6.92
N ASP A 143 -15.21 -15.95 7.57
CA ASP A 143 -14.88 -17.15 8.33
C ASP A 143 -15.52 -17.17 9.73
N LYS A 144 -15.79 -16.00 10.30
CA LYS A 144 -16.19 -15.86 11.69
C LYS A 144 -17.64 -15.39 11.82
N SER A 145 -18.37 -16.01 12.74
CA SER A 145 -19.69 -15.52 13.11
C SER A 145 -19.57 -14.24 13.96
N THR A 146 -20.51 -13.33 13.77
CA THR A 146 -20.59 -12.11 14.61
C THR A 146 -21.67 -12.31 15.68
N ARG A 147 -21.34 -12.03 16.94
CA ARG A 147 -22.31 -12.07 18.03
C ARG A 147 -23.39 -11.00 17.86
N PRO A 148 -24.66 -11.33 18.12
CA PRO A 148 -25.72 -10.35 18.14
C PRO A 148 -25.48 -9.32 19.26
N GLY A 149 -25.41 -8.04 18.87
CA GLY A 149 -25.22 -6.91 19.80
C GLY A 149 -23.79 -6.75 20.34
N ALA A 150 -23.47 -5.54 20.78
CA ALA A 150 -22.19 -5.23 21.40
C ALA A 150 -22.14 -5.76 22.85
N ARG A 151 -20.92 -6.10 23.30
CA ARG A 151 -20.69 -6.42 24.71
C ARG A 151 -20.86 -5.13 25.54
N THR A 152 -21.64 -5.22 26.61
CA THR A 152 -21.97 -4.08 27.50
C THR A 152 -21.44 -4.26 28.92
N ASP A 153 -21.21 -5.48 29.39
CA ASP A 153 -20.67 -5.78 30.72
C ASP A 153 -19.16 -6.07 30.65
N PHE A 154 -18.37 -5.13 31.14
CA PHE A 154 -16.91 -5.22 31.30
C PHE A 154 -16.49 -5.31 32.77
N SER A 155 -17.42 -5.64 33.68
CA SER A 155 -17.13 -5.82 35.11
C SER A 155 -16.61 -7.21 35.45
N LYS A 156 -16.55 -8.12 34.46
CA LYS A 156 -16.13 -9.52 34.62
C LYS A 156 -15.07 -9.88 33.59
N VAL A 157 -14.16 -10.77 33.96
CA VAL A 157 -13.23 -11.39 33.01
C VAL A 157 -14.01 -12.23 31.99
N LEU A 158 -13.51 -12.28 30.76
CA LEU A 158 -14.05 -13.09 29.69
C LEU A 158 -12.98 -14.07 29.22
N THR A 159 -12.98 -15.30 29.77
CA THR A 159 -11.92 -16.29 29.55
C THR A 159 -12.39 -17.55 28.84
N ASN A 160 -13.66 -17.90 28.95
CA ASN A 160 -14.22 -19.17 28.47
C ASN A 160 -15.07 -19.04 27.20
N ASP A 161 -15.08 -17.86 26.60
CA ASP A 161 -15.85 -17.65 25.40
C ASP A 161 -15.11 -18.15 24.15
N ASN A 162 -15.89 -18.58 23.17
CA ASN A 162 -15.35 -19.48 22.16
C ASN A 162 -15.06 -18.72 20.87
N THR A 163 -14.21 -19.11 20.27
CA THR A 163 -13.27 -19.27 19.21
C THR A 163 -13.68 -18.77 17.85
N ASN A 164 -14.71 -19.00 17.22
CA ASN A 164 -15.09 -18.55 15.87
C ASN A 164 -16.02 -17.34 15.87
N THR A 165 -15.94 -16.51 16.92
CA THR A 165 -16.92 -15.44 17.11
C THR A 165 -16.25 -14.11 17.29
N LEU A 166 -16.69 -13.12 16.50
CA LEU A 166 -16.30 -11.73 16.63
C LEU A 166 -17.33 -10.98 17.48
N TYR A 167 -16.85 -10.13 18.35
CA TYR A 167 -17.61 -9.10 19.02
C TYR A 167 -17.58 -7.81 18.22
N THR A 168 -18.60 -6.96 18.39
CA THR A 168 -18.65 -5.64 17.76
C THR A 168 -18.47 -4.52 18.78
N SER A 169 -17.86 -3.44 18.33
CA SER A 169 -17.78 -2.15 19.03
C SER A 169 -17.70 -1.03 17.98
N THR A 170 -17.41 0.18 18.39
CA THR A 170 -17.20 1.30 17.47
C THR A 170 -15.85 1.94 17.69
N GLU A 171 -15.24 2.41 16.60
CA GLU A 171 -14.11 3.33 16.58
C GLU A 171 -14.45 4.47 15.61
N ASN A 172 -14.44 5.72 16.08
CA ASN A 172 -14.84 6.90 15.31
C ASN A 172 -16.22 6.72 14.62
N ARG A 173 -17.20 6.13 15.31
CA ARG A 173 -18.57 5.80 14.83
C ARG A 173 -18.63 4.70 13.75
N THR A 174 -17.53 4.11 13.38
CA THR A 174 -17.46 2.97 12.45
C THR A 174 -17.47 1.68 13.25
N THR A 175 -18.24 0.69 12.80
CA THR A 175 -18.25 -0.64 13.41
C THR A 175 -16.90 -1.30 13.23
N VAL A 176 -16.34 -1.81 14.32
CA VAL A 176 -15.12 -2.61 14.36
C VAL A 176 -15.40 -3.97 15.02
N TYR A 177 -14.64 -4.97 14.63
CA TYR A 177 -14.78 -6.34 15.08
C TYR A 177 -13.57 -6.75 15.90
N TYR A 178 -13.77 -7.47 17.01
CA TYR A 178 -12.67 -7.86 17.88
C TYR A 178 -12.84 -9.28 18.45
N PHE A 179 -11.71 -9.91 18.75
CA PHE A 179 -11.69 -11.18 19.46
C PHE A 179 -11.69 -10.99 20.98
N ALA A 180 -12.39 -11.88 21.69
CA ALA A 180 -12.39 -11.86 23.15
C ALA A 180 -12.49 -13.30 23.71
N GLY A 181 -12.13 -13.44 24.98
CA GLY A 181 -12.15 -14.75 25.65
C GLY A 181 -11.01 -15.65 25.21
N ASN A 182 -11.28 -16.95 25.14
CA ASN A 182 -10.30 -17.96 24.78
C ASN A 182 -10.27 -18.21 23.27
N ALA A 183 -10.06 -17.15 22.46
CA ALA A 183 -9.96 -17.31 21.02
C ALA A 183 -8.76 -18.19 20.63
N THR A 184 -8.97 -19.15 19.71
CA THR A 184 -7.94 -20.09 19.25
C THR A 184 -7.63 -19.97 17.76
N ASP A 185 -8.39 -19.16 17.03
CA ASP A 185 -8.36 -19.04 15.58
C ASP A 185 -8.25 -17.59 15.09
N ASN A 186 -7.45 -16.82 15.79
CA ASN A 186 -7.06 -15.44 15.44
C ASN A 186 -5.56 -15.31 15.15
N TRP A 187 -4.95 -16.37 14.63
CA TRP A 187 -3.54 -16.39 14.28
C TRP A 187 -3.27 -15.85 12.89
N VAL A 188 -2.17 -15.10 12.78
CA VAL A 188 -1.64 -14.61 11.51
C VAL A 188 -0.15 -14.93 11.45
N LYS A 189 0.31 -15.46 10.33
CA LYS A 189 1.73 -15.57 9.99
C LYS A 189 2.06 -14.46 9.01
N PHE A 190 2.82 -13.47 9.45
CA PHE A 190 3.18 -12.30 8.66
C PHE A 190 4.58 -11.82 8.98
N GLY A 191 5.40 -11.73 7.96
CA GLY A 191 6.75 -11.23 8.03
C GLY A 191 7.78 -12.27 8.52
N LYS A 192 9.04 -11.90 8.37
CA LYS A 192 10.19 -12.65 8.86
C LYS A 192 11.08 -11.75 9.69
N ASN A 193 11.63 -12.29 10.81
CA ASN A 193 12.55 -11.54 11.64
C ASN A 193 13.94 -11.38 10.97
N ALA A 194 14.85 -10.66 11.62
CA ALA A 194 16.21 -10.44 11.11
C ALA A 194 16.97 -11.77 10.84
N SER A 195 16.63 -12.83 11.56
CA SER A 195 17.18 -14.19 11.41
C SER A 195 16.43 -15.04 10.38
N ASN A 196 15.52 -14.44 9.58
CA ASN A 196 14.72 -15.11 8.56
C ASN A 196 13.68 -16.12 9.07
N GLN A 197 13.35 -16.09 10.37
CA GLN A 197 12.30 -16.92 10.96
C GLN A 197 10.94 -16.24 10.77
N ASP A 198 9.88 -17.03 10.52
CA ASP A 198 8.52 -16.54 10.44
C ASP A 198 8.09 -15.85 11.73
N ILE A 199 7.34 -14.76 11.60
CA ILE A 199 6.76 -14.04 12.74
C ILE A 199 5.27 -14.37 12.81
N TYR A 200 4.82 -14.71 14.02
CA TYR A 200 3.44 -15.02 14.34
C TYR A 200 2.81 -13.91 15.17
N TRP A 201 1.57 -13.62 14.85
CA TRP A 201 0.77 -12.56 15.45
C TRP A 201 -0.60 -13.08 15.87
N ARG A 202 -1.25 -12.33 16.77
CA ARG A 202 -2.65 -12.55 17.14
C ARG A 202 -3.49 -11.35 16.70
N ILE A 203 -4.59 -11.60 16.00
CA ILE A 203 -5.53 -10.53 15.64
C ILE A 203 -6.17 -10.01 16.92
N ILE A 204 -6.07 -8.71 17.16
CA ILE A 204 -6.76 -8.00 18.23
C ILE A 204 -8.16 -7.65 17.74
N ARG A 205 -8.23 -6.87 16.66
CA ARG A 205 -9.46 -6.30 16.11
C ARG A 205 -9.24 -5.81 14.67
N THR A 206 -10.33 -5.42 14.04
CA THR A 206 -10.27 -4.56 12.87
C THR A 206 -10.20 -3.10 13.30
N ASN A 207 -9.69 -2.22 12.43
CA ASN A 207 -9.70 -0.78 12.59
C ASN A 207 -10.88 -0.16 11.82
N SER A 208 -11.20 1.10 12.11
CA SER A 208 -12.26 1.85 11.42
C SER A 208 -12.01 2.06 9.92
N ASP A 209 -10.77 1.93 9.46
CA ASP A 209 -10.38 1.99 8.04
C ASP A 209 -10.44 0.63 7.31
N GLY A 210 -10.89 -0.44 8.00
CA GLY A 210 -10.90 -1.82 7.48
C GLY A 210 -9.55 -2.54 7.60
N GLY A 211 -8.56 -1.94 8.22
CA GLY A 211 -7.29 -2.59 8.55
C GLY A 211 -7.44 -3.66 9.63
N VAL A 212 -6.45 -4.54 9.75
CA VAL A 212 -6.40 -5.63 10.75
C VAL A 212 -5.27 -5.40 11.73
N ARG A 213 -5.59 -5.27 13.02
CA ARG A 213 -4.64 -4.95 14.09
C ARG A 213 -4.10 -6.21 14.75
N LEU A 214 -2.78 -6.29 14.84
CA LEU A 214 -2.04 -7.50 15.22
C LEU A 214 -1.14 -7.27 16.44
N LEU A 215 -1.14 -8.22 17.39
CA LEU A 215 -0.22 -8.28 18.52
C LEU A 215 0.87 -9.32 18.27
N TYR A 216 2.12 -8.95 18.45
CA TYR A 216 3.27 -9.85 18.33
C TYR A 216 3.16 -11.08 19.25
N HIS A 217 3.50 -12.26 18.70
CA HIS A 217 3.44 -13.51 19.45
C HIS A 217 4.76 -14.31 19.45
N GLY A 218 5.74 -13.94 18.68
CA GLY A 218 7.01 -14.69 18.57
C GLY A 218 7.20 -15.36 17.23
N THR A 219 8.04 -16.40 17.21
CA THR A 219 8.42 -17.11 15.98
C THR A 219 7.74 -18.48 15.81
N SER A 220 6.77 -18.79 16.66
CA SER A 220 6.00 -20.03 16.63
C SER A 220 4.64 -19.83 17.30
N THR A 221 3.60 -20.55 16.86
CA THR A 221 2.30 -20.58 17.53
C THR A 221 2.35 -21.25 18.90
N THR A 222 3.42 -21.97 19.21
CA THR A 222 3.68 -22.63 20.51
C THR A 222 4.68 -21.88 21.37
N ALA A 223 5.12 -20.68 20.96
CA ALA A 223 6.06 -19.87 21.74
C ALA A 223 5.50 -19.58 23.15
N THR A 224 6.33 -19.67 24.16
CA THR A 224 5.97 -19.39 25.56
C THR A 224 6.42 -18.02 26.03
N ASP A 225 7.26 -17.34 25.24
CA ASP A 225 7.73 -15.97 25.44
C ASP A 225 7.40 -15.12 24.22
N ALA A 226 6.21 -14.55 24.22
CA ALA A 226 5.70 -13.73 23.12
C ALA A 226 6.23 -12.28 23.16
N TYR A 227 7.54 -12.10 23.39
CA TYR A 227 8.18 -10.78 23.52
C TYR A 227 9.29 -10.58 22.50
N ILE A 228 9.53 -9.31 22.16
CA ILE A 228 10.77 -8.92 21.45
C ILE A 228 11.94 -8.71 22.40
N GLY A 229 11.71 -8.73 23.70
CA GLY A 229 12.64 -8.54 24.80
C GLY A 229 12.01 -7.72 25.94
N GLU A 230 12.83 -7.15 26.81
CA GLU A 230 12.41 -6.32 27.95
C GLU A 230 12.96 -4.89 27.81
N SER A 231 12.19 -3.91 28.25
CA SER A 231 12.57 -2.49 28.27
C SER A 231 11.85 -1.76 29.39
N ALA A 232 12.45 -0.69 29.91
CA ALA A 232 11.71 0.34 30.61
C ALA A 232 10.76 1.04 29.64
N PHE A 233 9.59 1.48 30.10
CA PHE A 233 8.73 2.36 29.30
C PHE A 233 9.43 3.72 29.10
N ASN A 234 9.99 4.28 30.18
CA ASN A 234 10.92 5.41 30.10
C ASN A 234 12.04 5.22 31.13
N SER A 235 13.26 5.67 30.83
CA SER A 235 14.43 5.49 31.69
C SER A 235 14.35 6.29 32.99
N SER A 236 13.61 7.40 33.00
CA SER A 236 13.34 8.22 34.19
C SER A 236 11.85 8.14 34.54
N ARG A 237 11.52 8.29 35.82
CA ARG A 237 10.15 8.16 36.38
C ARG A 237 9.66 9.37 37.15
N ASP A 238 10.52 10.33 37.40
CA ASP A 238 10.36 11.48 38.28
C ASP A 238 9.64 12.66 37.63
N ASN A 239 8.94 12.44 36.54
CA ASN A 239 8.15 13.46 35.85
C ASN A 239 6.88 12.87 35.21
N ILE A 240 5.77 13.60 35.31
CA ILE A 240 4.49 13.18 34.75
C ILE A 240 4.54 12.97 33.22
N ALA A 241 5.41 13.69 32.52
CA ALA A 241 5.60 13.55 31.08
C ALA A 241 6.07 12.15 30.64
N TYR A 242 6.68 11.40 31.54
CA TYR A 242 7.28 10.08 31.23
C TYR A 242 6.26 8.95 31.08
N VAL A 243 4.96 9.21 31.29
CA VAL A 243 3.87 8.31 30.85
C VAL A 243 3.66 8.32 29.34
N SER A 244 4.29 9.28 28.63
CA SER A 244 4.08 9.51 27.22
C SER A 244 4.92 8.57 26.36
N TYR A 245 4.32 8.07 25.28
CA TYR A 245 5.04 7.32 24.24
C TYR A 245 6.02 8.21 23.48
N MET A 246 5.56 9.45 23.18
CA MET A 246 6.42 10.57 22.76
C MET A 246 5.99 11.83 23.51
N TYR A 247 6.95 12.74 23.74
CA TYR A 247 6.70 14.00 24.46
C TYR A 247 7.56 15.16 23.91
N GLY A 248 7.13 16.38 24.18
CA GLY A 248 7.89 17.59 23.87
C GLY A 248 8.85 17.96 24.99
N SER A 249 8.31 18.38 26.13
CA SER A 249 9.10 18.72 27.33
C SER A 249 8.45 18.19 28.62
N THR A 250 9.21 18.20 29.68
CA THR A 250 8.80 17.76 31.02
C THR A 250 8.02 18.86 31.77
N GLY A 251 7.50 18.52 32.95
CA GLY A 251 6.84 19.45 33.89
C GLY A 251 5.32 19.31 33.93
N SER A 252 4.65 19.09 32.80
CA SER A 252 3.20 18.90 32.74
C SER A 252 2.78 18.05 31.54
N ILE A 253 1.53 17.56 31.55
CA ILE A 253 0.94 16.88 30.38
C ILE A 253 0.77 17.83 29.20
N ALA A 254 0.44 19.10 29.43
CA ALA A 254 0.35 20.11 28.37
C ALA A 254 1.72 20.29 27.66
N ASN A 255 2.79 20.37 28.42
CA ASN A 255 4.15 20.43 27.89
C ASN A 255 4.55 19.15 27.15
N ALA A 256 4.15 17.99 27.67
CA ALA A 256 4.40 16.71 27.05
C ALA A 256 3.68 16.57 25.70
N ARG A 257 2.47 17.08 25.55
CA ARG A 257 1.68 17.09 24.30
C ARG A 257 2.19 18.10 23.27
N ALA A 258 2.80 19.19 23.72
CA ALA A 258 3.35 20.21 22.81
C ALA A 258 4.65 19.74 22.16
N ASN A 259 4.77 19.93 20.83
CA ASN A 259 6.01 19.65 20.06
C ASN A 259 6.66 18.28 20.40
N GLN A 260 5.93 17.21 20.25
CA GLN A 260 6.31 15.83 20.61
C GLN A 260 7.45 15.31 19.72
N THR A 261 8.68 15.69 20.03
CA THR A 261 9.91 15.32 19.30
C THR A 261 10.78 14.30 20.03
N LYS A 262 10.50 14.05 21.33
CA LYS A 262 11.28 13.13 22.14
C LYS A 262 10.58 11.78 22.25
N SER A 263 11.27 10.71 21.92
CA SER A 263 10.79 9.35 22.09
C SER A 263 11.01 8.85 23.53
N SER A 264 10.08 8.07 24.05
CA SER A 264 10.31 7.26 25.25
C SER A 264 11.34 6.16 24.97
N THR A 265 11.89 5.57 26.03
CA THR A 265 12.83 4.45 25.92
C THR A 265 12.22 3.27 25.17
N ILE A 266 10.96 2.92 25.49
CA ILE A 266 10.25 1.81 24.83
C ILE A 266 9.98 2.09 23.35
N LYS A 267 9.64 3.35 22.97
CA LYS A 267 9.47 3.70 21.55
C LYS A 267 10.76 3.48 20.77
N THR A 268 11.89 3.98 21.29
CA THR A 268 13.18 3.78 20.64
C THR A 268 13.53 2.28 20.52
N TYR A 269 13.22 1.49 21.53
CA TYR A 269 13.42 0.04 21.52
C TYR A 269 12.60 -0.67 20.45
N ILE A 270 11.31 -0.32 20.32
CA ILE A 270 10.38 -0.88 19.34
C ILE A 270 10.76 -0.43 17.92
N ASP A 271 11.12 0.83 17.72
CA ASP A 271 11.56 1.38 16.42
C ASP A 271 12.81 0.65 15.89
N ASN A 272 13.77 0.36 16.74
CA ASN A 272 14.97 -0.40 16.37
C ASN A 272 14.64 -1.84 15.97
N TRP A 273 13.72 -2.48 16.70
CA TRP A 273 13.24 -3.81 16.33
C TRP A 273 12.50 -3.79 14.97
N TYR A 274 11.66 -2.78 14.74
CA TYR A 274 10.93 -2.60 13.49
C TYR A 274 11.88 -2.48 12.29
N LYS A 275 12.88 -1.63 12.40
CA LYS A 275 13.92 -1.47 11.37
C LYS A 275 14.54 -2.79 10.94
N SER A 276 14.95 -3.60 11.91
CA SER A 276 15.69 -4.84 11.64
C SER A 276 14.80 -5.98 11.14
N ASN A 277 13.50 -6.00 11.50
CA ASN A 277 12.63 -7.15 11.29
C ASN A 277 11.53 -6.91 10.25
N LEU A 278 11.05 -5.68 10.08
CA LEU A 278 9.96 -5.37 9.15
C LEU A 278 10.43 -4.49 7.99
N GLU A 279 11.11 -3.36 8.28
CA GLU A 279 11.58 -2.42 7.27
C GLU A 279 12.66 -3.05 6.38
N ALA A 280 13.73 -3.59 6.97
CA ALA A 280 14.82 -4.24 6.25
C ALA A 280 14.39 -5.47 5.41
N LYS A 281 13.15 -5.94 5.60
CA LYS A 281 12.56 -7.08 4.88
C LYS A 281 11.46 -6.67 3.90
N GLY A 282 11.20 -5.36 3.72
CA GLY A 282 10.20 -4.85 2.77
C GLY A 282 8.74 -5.02 3.20
N TYR A 283 8.46 -5.28 4.49
CA TYR A 283 7.07 -5.47 4.96
C TYR A 283 6.33 -4.17 5.24
N THR A 284 6.99 -3.02 5.18
CA THR A 284 6.39 -1.69 5.40
C THR A 284 5.18 -1.42 4.50
N LYS A 285 5.21 -1.88 3.26
CA LYS A 285 4.14 -1.70 2.28
C LYS A 285 2.78 -2.26 2.69
N TYR A 286 2.76 -3.26 3.59
CA TYR A 286 1.54 -3.87 4.12
C TYR A 286 0.99 -3.18 5.37
N LEU A 287 1.71 -2.22 5.96
CA LEU A 287 1.39 -1.62 7.25
C LEU A 287 0.66 -0.28 7.08
N SER A 288 -0.38 -0.08 7.88
CA SER A 288 -1.20 1.13 7.86
C SER A 288 -0.49 2.29 8.55
N GLU A 289 -0.20 3.34 7.79
CA GLU A 289 0.37 4.60 8.30
C GLU A 289 -0.70 5.47 9.00
N THR A 290 -1.99 5.19 8.74
CA THR A 290 -3.16 5.90 9.28
C THR A 290 -3.72 5.28 10.55
N ALA A 291 -3.29 4.07 10.92
CA ALA A 291 -3.76 3.38 12.12
C ALA A 291 -3.37 4.16 13.39
N VAL A 292 -4.37 4.46 14.23
CA VAL A 292 -4.18 5.22 15.46
C VAL A 292 -3.70 4.32 16.59
N TYR A 293 -2.61 4.71 17.25
CA TYR A 293 -2.12 4.15 18.49
C TYR A 293 -2.37 5.17 19.61
N CYS A 294 -3.35 4.90 20.45
CA CYS A 294 -3.82 5.86 21.47
C CYS A 294 -2.98 5.82 22.75
N ASN A 295 -2.23 6.87 23.02
CA ASN A 295 -1.57 7.11 24.32
C ASN A 295 -2.40 8.13 25.11
N ASP A 296 -3.60 7.74 25.57
CA ASP A 296 -4.57 8.63 26.21
C ASP A 296 -4.04 9.25 27.50
N ARG A 297 -3.58 10.49 27.43
CA ARG A 297 -3.06 11.29 28.53
C ARG A 297 -4.12 12.22 29.14
N SER A 298 -5.42 11.94 28.90
CA SER A 298 -6.49 12.66 29.57
C SER A 298 -6.46 12.37 31.08
N THR A 299 -6.74 13.37 31.89
CA THR A 299 -6.81 13.25 33.35
C THR A 299 -7.82 14.26 33.90
N SER A 300 -8.53 13.87 34.93
CA SER A 300 -9.48 14.74 35.63
C SER A 300 -8.89 15.44 36.85
N ASP A 301 -7.85 14.84 37.47
CA ASP A 301 -7.27 15.28 38.74
C ASP A 301 -5.74 15.23 38.83
N ASN A 302 -5.06 14.95 37.71
CA ASN A 302 -3.60 14.70 37.58
C ASN A 302 -3.07 13.50 38.38
N THR A 303 -3.94 12.71 39.02
CA THR A 303 -3.56 11.51 39.77
C THR A 303 -3.69 10.25 38.90
N TYR A 304 -4.88 10.11 38.26
CA TYR A 304 -5.16 8.97 37.39
C TYR A 304 -5.50 9.45 35.96
N PHE A 305 -4.99 8.68 34.98
CA PHE A 305 -5.27 8.92 33.58
C PHE A 305 -6.56 8.24 33.12
N GLY A 306 -7.12 8.70 32.02
CA GLY A 306 -8.44 8.31 31.52
C GLY A 306 -8.61 6.79 31.38
N ALA A 307 -7.62 6.08 30.87
CA ALA A 307 -7.67 4.64 30.75
C ALA A 307 -7.88 3.94 32.11
N ARG A 308 -7.17 4.37 33.17
CA ARG A 308 -7.34 3.79 34.51
C ARG A 308 -8.73 4.06 35.05
N THR A 309 -9.23 5.28 34.96
CA THR A 309 -10.58 5.65 35.41
C THR A 309 -11.65 4.84 34.68
N ARG A 310 -11.54 4.70 33.37
CA ARG A 310 -12.48 3.90 32.57
C ARG A 310 -12.46 2.42 32.95
N LEU A 311 -11.30 1.84 33.18
CA LEU A 311 -11.15 0.37 33.32
C LEU A 311 -11.17 -0.11 34.76
N ASP A 312 -10.61 0.67 35.70
CA ASP A 312 -10.60 0.32 37.12
C ASP A 312 -11.93 0.70 37.80
N THR A 313 -12.43 1.88 37.54
CA THR A 313 -13.63 2.42 38.20
C THR A 313 -14.91 2.18 37.40
N ASN A 314 -14.97 2.65 36.15
CA ASN A 314 -16.21 2.73 35.39
C ASN A 314 -16.54 1.44 34.61
N LYS A 315 -15.58 0.60 34.31
CA LYS A 315 -15.72 -0.60 33.46
C LYS A 315 -16.29 -0.28 32.07
N THR A 316 -15.83 0.83 31.46
CA THR A 316 -16.32 1.34 30.16
C THR A 316 -15.18 1.55 29.18
N PRO A 317 -14.57 0.46 28.63
CA PRO A 317 -13.49 0.59 27.63
C PRO A 317 -14.00 1.27 26.35
N THR A 318 -13.09 1.92 25.64
CA THR A 318 -13.37 2.54 24.34
C THR A 318 -12.20 2.34 23.37
N TYR A 319 -12.48 2.29 22.06
CA TYR A 319 -11.48 2.39 21.01
C TYR A 319 -11.24 3.84 20.55
N ASP A 320 -12.14 4.75 20.94
CA ASP A 320 -11.99 6.16 20.59
C ASP A 320 -10.84 6.81 21.36
N CYS A 321 -10.03 7.56 20.64
CA CYS A 321 -8.97 8.39 21.18
C CYS A 321 -9.42 9.87 21.07
N SER A 322 -9.59 10.56 22.19
CA SER A 322 -10.26 11.87 22.20
C SER A 322 -9.37 13.01 21.70
N ALA A 323 -8.13 13.07 22.18
CA ALA A 323 -7.21 14.17 21.89
C ALA A 323 -6.33 13.84 20.67
N THR A 324 -6.22 14.77 19.72
CA THR A 324 -5.37 14.56 18.52
C THR A 324 -3.91 14.35 18.89
N GLU A 325 -3.40 15.03 19.91
CA GLU A 325 -2.05 14.90 20.41
C GLU A 325 -1.71 13.50 20.95
N ASP A 326 -2.75 12.73 21.33
CA ASP A 326 -2.64 11.38 21.86
C ASP A 326 -2.86 10.29 20.79
N LYS A 327 -3.30 10.68 19.58
CA LYS A 327 -3.49 9.80 18.43
C LYS A 327 -2.17 9.66 17.67
N PHE A 328 -1.32 8.73 18.08
CA PHE A 328 -0.05 8.50 17.40
C PHE A 328 -0.25 7.76 16.09
N THR A 329 0.19 8.38 14.99
CA THR A 329 0.13 7.89 13.61
C THR A 329 1.40 8.28 12.87
N VAL A 330 1.69 7.64 11.74
CA VAL A 330 2.72 8.09 10.77
C VAL A 330 2.13 9.19 9.89
N ASP A 331 0.94 8.97 9.35
CA ASP A 331 0.22 9.95 8.53
C ASP A 331 -0.51 10.98 9.40
N THR A 332 -0.63 12.22 8.90
CA THR A 332 -1.29 13.32 9.62
C THR A 332 -2.81 13.38 9.43
N SER A 333 -3.37 12.60 8.52
CA SER A 333 -4.79 12.66 8.17
C SER A 333 -5.73 12.13 9.27
N THR A 334 -5.24 11.19 10.10
CA THR A 334 -6.04 10.52 11.14
C THR A 334 -5.56 10.79 12.56
N GLY A 335 -4.34 11.32 12.73
CA GLY A 335 -3.74 11.56 14.02
C GLY A 335 -2.66 12.65 14.00
N ASN A 336 -1.67 12.53 14.89
CA ASN A 336 -0.68 13.57 15.11
C ASN A 336 0.55 13.52 14.18
N GLY A 337 0.71 12.46 13.37
CA GLY A 337 1.84 12.31 12.44
C GLY A 337 3.22 12.29 13.11
N LYS A 338 3.33 11.82 14.37
CA LYS A 338 4.59 11.85 15.13
C LYS A 338 5.36 10.54 15.11
N LEU A 339 4.74 9.44 14.66
CA LEU A 339 5.45 8.19 14.51
C LEU A 339 6.35 8.20 13.28
N THR A 340 7.57 7.69 13.45
CA THR A 340 8.46 7.37 12.32
C THR A 340 8.03 6.06 11.66
N TYR A 341 7.53 5.10 12.46
CA TYR A 341 7.14 3.77 12.02
C TYR A 341 5.74 3.42 12.52
N PRO A 342 4.92 2.67 11.75
CA PRO A 342 3.54 2.31 12.10
C PRO A 342 3.51 1.14 13.11
N ILE A 343 4.13 1.33 14.27
CA ILE A 343 4.27 0.33 15.33
C ILE A 343 4.20 0.97 16.70
N ALA A 344 3.51 0.33 17.64
CA ALA A 344 3.46 0.76 19.03
C ALA A 344 3.15 -0.42 19.96
N LEU A 345 2.38 -0.18 21.04
CA LEU A 345 1.91 -1.18 21.98
C LEU A 345 0.38 -1.28 21.97
N MET A 346 -0.14 -2.38 22.52
CA MET A 346 -1.57 -2.56 22.79
C MET A 346 -2.03 -1.59 23.89
N THR A 347 -3.26 -1.11 23.79
CA THR A 347 -3.87 -0.26 24.84
C THR A 347 -4.52 -1.10 25.93
N ALA A 348 -4.72 -0.54 27.12
CA ALA A 348 -5.44 -1.18 28.20
C ALA A 348 -6.92 -1.40 27.88
N ASP A 349 -7.52 -0.51 27.10
CA ASP A 349 -8.88 -0.65 26.58
C ASP A 349 -9.00 -1.88 25.67
N GLU A 350 -8.05 -2.10 24.75
CA GLU A 350 -8.00 -3.30 23.90
C GLU A 350 -7.89 -4.59 24.74
N VAL A 351 -7.11 -4.58 25.82
CA VAL A 351 -7.04 -5.73 26.74
C VAL A 351 -8.37 -5.97 27.43
N SER A 352 -9.09 -4.92 27.86
CA SER A 352 -10.40 -5.05 28.48
C SER A 352 -11.45 -5.61 27.49
N PHE A 353 -11.44 -5.15 26.25
CA PHE A 353 -12.27 -5.74 25.19
C PHE A 353 -11.95 -7.22 24.98
N ALA A 354 -10.67 -7.60 25.00
CA ALA A 354 -10.24 -8.97 24.82
C ALA A 354 -10.59 -9.92 25.99
N GLY A 355 -11.01 -9.39 27.14
CA GLY A 355 -11.45 -10.18 28.30
C GLY A 355 -10.64 -9.98 29.57
N GLY A 356 -9.57 -9.18 29.53
CA GLY A 356 -8.80 -8.78 30.74
C GLY A 356 -9.60 -7.82 31.61
N LEU A 357 -9.28 -7.77 32.89
CA LEU A 357 -9.96 -6.90 33.87
C LEU A 357 -8.96 -6.38 34.90
N TRP A 358 -9.19 -5.16 35.32
CA TRP A 358 -8.46 -4.53 36.42
C TRP A 358 -9.13 -4.83 37.77
N PRO A 359 -8.42 -5.26 38.80
CA PRO A 359 -7.13 -5.95 38.88
C PRO A 359 -7.28 -7.49 38.97
N THR A 360 -8.18 -8.08 38.22
CA THR A 360 -8.66 -9.45 38.38
C THR A 360 -7.86 -10.45 37.53
N LYS A 361 -7.44 -11.56 38.17
CA LYS A 361 -6.77 -12.67 37.49
C LYS A 361 -7.58 -13.23 36.33
N ALA A 362 -6.98 -13.34 35.14
CA ALA A 362 -7.61 -13.83 33.90
C ALA A 362 -6.62 -14.68 33.07
N PRO A 363 -6.26 -15.90 33.53
CA PRO A 363 -5.15 -16.65 32.96
C PRO A 363 -5.48 -17.38 31.65
N THR A 364 -6.72 -17.39 31.19
CA THR A 364 -7.21 -18.21 30.07
C THR A 364 -7.78 -17.43 28.89
N TRP A 365 -7.73 -16.12 28.89
CA TRP A 365 -8.05 -15.36 27.69
C TRP A 365 -6.90 -15.41 26.67
N TYR A 366 -7.18 -15.22 25.39
CA TYR A 366 -6.29 -15.64 24.31
C TYR A 366 -4.89 -15.01 24.31
N TYR A 367 -4.68 -13.84 24.91
CA TYR A 367 -3.35 -13.27 25.11
C TYR A 367 -2.56 -13.95 26.23
N TYR A 368 -3.23 -14.70 27.08
CA TYR A 368 -2.65 -15.31 28.27
C TYR A 368 -2.93 -16.82 28.38
N ASN A 369 -3.26 -17.47 27.28
CA ASN A 369 -3.55 -18.92 27.26
C ASN A 369 -2.32 -19.73 26.89
N SER A 370 -1.66 -20.31 27.89
CA SER A 370 -0.43 -21.12 27.72
C SER A 370 -0.62 -22.33 26.81
N ALA A 371 -1.79 -22.99 26.84
CA ALA A 371 -2.07 -24.15 26.01
C ALA A 371 -2.10 -23.82 24.50
N LYS A 372 -2.23 -22.56 24.15
CA LYS A 372 -2.25 -22.05 22.77
C LYS A 372 -1.08 -21.09 22.50
N GLY A 373 0.00 -21.17 23.27
CA GLY A 373 1.21 -20.38 23.07
C GLY A 373 1.07 -18.89 23.38
N SER A 374 -0.02 -18.44 23.99
CA SER A 374 -0.20 -17.02 24.31
C SER A 374 0.32 -16.62 25.68
N SER A 375 0.63 -17.60 26.51
CA SER A 375 1.14 -17.32 27.83
C SER A 375 2.53 -16.76 27.78
N THR A 376 2.72 -15.91 28.70
CA THR A 376 3.98 -15.24 28.95
C THR A 376 4.65 -15.76 30.21
N GLY A 377 4.19 -16.89 30.73
CA GLY A 377 4.69 -17.48 31.97
C GLY A 377 4.47 -16.53 33.14
N SER A 378 5.55 -16.22 33.86
CA SER A 378 5.53 -15.31 35.02
C SER A 378 5.75 -13.83 34.63
N LYS A 379 5.99 -13.52 33.37
CA LYS A 379 6.41 -12.18 32.95
C LYS A 379 5.24 -11.22 32.76
N TRP A 380 5.51 -9.95 33.01
CA TRP A 380 4.65 -8.81 32.79
C TRP A 380 5.02 -8.18 31.47
N TRP A 381 4.07 -7.44 30.82
CA TRP A 381 4.36 -6.74 29.58
C TRP A 381 3.60 -5.41 29.46
N TRP A 382 4.31 -4.41 28.92
CA TRP A 382 3.82 -3.03 28.82
C TRP A 382 2.65 -2.90 27.86
N LEU A 383 1.75 -1.97 28.23
CA LEU A 383 0.72 -1.41 27.39
C LEU A 383 1.03 0.06 27.06
N LEU A 384 0.30 0.64 26.10
CA LEU A 384 0.50 2.03 25.69
C LEU A 384 -0.16 3.03 26.64
N SER A 385 -1.11 2.59 27.48
CA SER A 385 -1.99 3.46 28.25
C SER A 385 -1.31 3.99 29.51
N PRO A 386 -1.24 5.31 29.72
CA PRO A 386 -0.90 5.93 31.00
C PRO A 386 -1.82 5.46 32.11
N SER A 387 -1.30 5.30 33.30
CA SER A 387 -2.06 4.88 34.49
C SER A 387 -2.22 5.98 35.52
N GLY A 388 -1.12 6.58 35.96
CA GLY A 388 -1.17 7.56 37.05
C GLY A 388 0.12 8.34 37.23
N TRP A 389 0.01 9.35 38.10
CA TRP A 389 1.12 10.11 38.64
C TRP A 389 0.91 10.24 40.15
N SER A 390 1.80 9.70 40.97
CA SER A 390 1.72 9.70 42.42
C SER A 390 3.11 9.67 43.02
N ASP A 391 3.30 10.33 44.18
CA ASP A 391 4.55 10.37 44.93
C ASP A 391 5.77 10.73 44.06
N SER A 392 5.58 11.64 43.12
CA SER A 392 6.60 12.06 42.14
C SER A 392 7.09 10.93 41.23
N VAL A 393 6.20 9.97 40.91
CA VAL A 393 6.50 8.84 40.04
C VAL A 393 5.42 8.64 38.97
N ALA A 394 5.86 8.38 37.75
CA ALA A 394 5.01 8.09 36.60
C ALA A 394 4.71 6.58 36.49
N TYR A 395 3.45 6.25 36.20
CA TYR A 395 2.97 4.87 36.07
C TYR A 395 2.29 4.68 34.71
N VAL A 396 2.56 3.52 34.11
CA VAL A 396 1.91 3.04 32.88
C VAL A 396 1.27 1.68 33.14
N VAL A 397 0.19 1.39 32.42
CA VAL A 397 -0.54 0.12 32.55
C VAL A 397 0.28 -1.01 31.94
N TYR A 398 0.19 -2.20 32.55
CA TYR A 398 0.77 -3.43 32.04
C TYR A 398 -0.19 -4.62 32.26
N VAL A 399 0.05 -5.71 31.55
CA VAL A 399 -0.58 -7.00 31.83
C VAL A 399 0.28 -7.77 32.81
N CYS A 400 -0.34 -8.25 33.90
CA CYS A 400 0.34 -8.98 34.95
C CYS A 400 0.72 -10.39 34.53
N GLY A 401 1.91 -10.82 34.98
CA GLY A 401 2.26 -12.23 35.14
C GLY A 401 1.88 -12.76 36.52
N SER A 402 2.64 -13.74 37.04
CA SER A 402 2.47 -14.26 38.44
C SER A 402 2.65 -13.13 39.44
N PRO A 403 1.84 -13.03 40.53
CA PRO A 403 0.84 -14.01 41.00
C PRO A 403 -0.58 -13.77 40.46
N VAL A 404 -0.81 -12.76 39.63
CA VAL A 404 -2.14 -12.38 39.12
C VAL A 404 -2.19 -12.41 37.57
N PRO A 405 -1.92 -13.55 36.95
CA PRO A 405 -1.72 -13.64 35.50
C PRO A 405 -2.90 -13.15 34.70
N GLY A 406 -2.60 -12.34 33.67
CA GLY A 406 -3.59 -11.80 32.74
C GLY A 406 -4.40 -10.62 33.24
N ALA A 407 -4.20 -10.15 34.49
CA ALA A 407 -4.86 -8.97 35.02
C ALA A 407 -4.24 -7.68 34.45
N LEU A 408 -5.04 -6.62 34.41
CA LEU A 408 -4.53 -5.25 34.24
C LEU A 408 -4.02 -4.71 35.59
N SER A 409 -2.90 -4.03 35.57
CA SER A 409 -2.35 -3.28 36.70
C SER A 409 -1.42 -2.18 36.19
N SER A 410 -0.71 -1.48 37.08
CA SER A 410 0.23 -0.41 36.72
C SER A 410 1.58 -0.58 37.40
N SER A 411 2.64 -0.13 36.71
CA SER A 411 4.01 -0.16 37.21
C SER A 411 4.73 1.16 36.93
N TYR A 412 5.84 1.37 37.66
CA TYR A 412 6.75 2.48 37.41
C TYR A 412 7.34 2.39 36.02
N VAL A 413 7.32 3.49 35.27
CA VAL A 413 7.81 3.54 33.88
C VAL A 413 9.29 3.13 33.75
N GLY A 414 10.08 3.22 34.84
CA GLY A 414 11.50 2.84 34.85
C GLY A 414 11.78 1.33 35.03
N ASN A 415 10.75 0.52 35.25
CA ASN A 415 10.94 -0.94 35.38
C ASN A 415 11.16 -1.60 34.02
N ALA A 416 12.08 -2.57 33.95
CA ALA A 416 12.23 -3.39 32.75
C ALA A 416 11.15 -4.48 32.74
N VAL A 417 10.30 -4.44 31.71
CA VAL A 417 9.13 -5.32 31.53
C VAL A 417 9.04 -5.77 30.07
N GLY A 418 8.41 -6.90 29.80
CA GLY A 418 8.30 -7.47 28.47
C GLY A 418 7.66 -6.48 27.47
N VAL A 419 8.10 -6.54 26.22
CA VAL A 419 7.64 -5.70 25.11
C VAL A 419 6.98 -6.57 24.06
N ARG A 420 5.69 -6.32 23.79
CA ARG A 420 4.90 -6.96 22.74
C ARG A 420 4.40 -5.89 21.77
N PRO A 421 5.04 -5.72 20.61
CA PRO A 421 4.62 -4.71 19.63
C PRO A 421 3.26 -5.02 19.02
N VAL A 422 2.59 -3.93 18.61
CA VAL A 422 1.35 -3.95 17.82
C VAL A 422 1.58 -3.25 16.51
N ILE A 423 1.13 -3.87 15.43
CA ILE A 423 1.05 -3.30 14.07
C ILE A 423 -0.39 -3.34 13.57
N SER A 424 -0.67 -2.61 12.51
CA SER A 424 -1.94 -2.72 11.79
C SER A 424 -1.66 -2.95 10.31
N LEU A 425 -2.21 -4.03 9.75
CA LEU A 425 -2.21 -4.26 8.32
C LEU A 425 -3.18 -3.28 7.65
N LYS A 426 -2.88 -2.84 6.42
CA LYS A 426 -3.76 -2.03 5.59
C LYS A 426 -5.04 -2.78 5.25
N SER A 427 -6.10 -2.04 4.90
CA SER A 427 -7.40 -2.60 4.50
C SER A 427 -7.39 -3.34 3.16
N ASP A 428 -6.39 -3.09 2.32
CA ASP A 428 -6.20 -3.71 1.01
C ASP A 428 -5.27 -4.93 1.02
N VAL A 429 -4.77 -5.34 2.20
CA VAL A 429 -3.94 -6.54 2.33
C VAL A 429 -4.73 -7.78 1.93
N LEU A 430 -4.16 -8.55 1.00
CA LEU A 430 -4.80 -9.69 0.39
C LEU A 430 -4.54 -10.97 1.19
N TYR A 431 -5.56 -11.80 1.30
CA TYR A 431 -5.50 -13.13 1.90
C TYR A 431 -4.90 -14.13 0.91
N LYS A 432 -4.02 -15.00 1.39
CA LYS A 432 -3.42 -16.10 0.63
C LYS A 432 -3.97 -17.46 1.06
N SER A 433 -3.90 -17.76 2.35
CA SER A 433 -4.25 -19.08 2.89
C SER A 433 -4.49 -19.02 4.40
N GLY A 434 -4.97 -20.13 4.96
CA GLY A 434 -5.18 -20.33 6.39
C GLY A 434 -6.62 -20.05 6.82
N ASP A 435 -6.97 -20.47 8.04
CA ASP A 435 -8.28 -20.30 8.68
C ASP A 435 -8.19 -19.57 10.03
N GLY A 436 -6.96 -19.16 10.38
CA GLY A 436 -6.63 -18.47 11.63
C GLY A 436 -6.38 -19.39 12.82
N SER A 437 -6.43 -20.72 12.66
CA SER A 437 -6.02 -21.66 13.70
C SER A 437 -4.52 -21.62 13.92
N ALA A 438 -4.04 -22.21 15.01
CA ALA A 438 -2.62 -22.34 15.29
C ALA A 438 -1.88 -23.23 14.28
N GLU A 439 -2.59 -24.23 13.75
CA GLU A 439 -2.12 -25.17 12.74
C GLU A 439 -2.13 -24.57 11.31
N SER A 440 -3.03 -23.61 11.05
CA SER A 440 -3.24 -22.97 9.76
C SER A 440 -3.49 -21.46 9.92
N PRO A 441 -2.52 -20.69 10.41
CA PRO A 441 -2.64 -19.25 10.57
C PRO A 441 -3.01 -18.55 9.23
N TYR A 442 -3.73 -17.45 9.29
CA TYR A 442 -3.91 -16.62 8.12
C TYR A 442 -2.55 -16.17 7.56
N GLU A 443 -2.33 -16.39 6.28
CA GLU A 443 -1.19 -15.86 5.53
C GLU A 443 -1.68 -14.77 4.57
N ILE A 444 -0.89 -13.71 4.40
CA ILE A 444 -1.15 -12.70 3.40
C ILE A 444 -0.55 -13.08 2.05
N GLN A 445 -1.20 -12.65 0.97
CA GLN A 445 -0.63 -12.72 -0.36
C GLN A 445 0.43 -11.64 -0.49
N GLU A 446 1.68 -12.03 -0.60
CA GLU A 446 2.76 -11.09 -0.91
C GLU A 446 2.60 -10.59 -2.35
N THR A 447 2.65 -9.28 -2.50
CA THR A 447 2.59 -8.62 -3.81
C THR A 447 4.01 -8.27 -4.26
N PRO A 448 4.30 -8.33 -5.56
CA PRO A 448 5.56 -7.81 -6.07
C PRO A 448 5.75 -6.33 -5.67
N ASP A 449 7.00 -5.91 -5.52
CA ASP A 449 7.28 -4.52 -5.20
C ASP A 449 6.93 -3.62 -6.38
N THR A 450 6.21 -2.54 -6.10
CA THR A 450 6.06 -1.44 -7.06
C THR A 450 7.28 -0.52 -7.00
N ILE A 451 7.46 0.30 -8.03
CA ILE A 451 8.54 1.29 -8.03
C ILE A 451 8.37 2.30 -6.86
N SER A 452 7.13 2.58 -6.44
CA SER A 452 6.84 3.38 -5.24
C SER A 452 7.34 2.70 -3.96
N ASP A 453 7.13 1.38 -3.83
CA ASP A 453 7.57 0.62 -2.65
C ASP A 453 9.09 0.64 -2.50
N VAL A 454 9.82 0.37 -3.61
CA VAL A 454 11.29 0.37 -3.57
C VAL A 454 11.86 1.76 -3.31
N VAL A 455 11.25 2.82 -3.85
CA VAL A 455 11.68 4.19 -3.56
C VAL A 455 11.43 4.55 -2.09
N LYS A 456 10.28 4.25 -1.54
CA LYS A 456 9.98 4.51 -0.11
C LYS A 456 10.92 3.74 0.84
N ALA A 457 11.33 2.54 0.45
CA ALA A 457 12.24 1.72 1.25
C ALA A 457 13.70 2.19 1.21
N ASN A 458 14.14 2.86 0.15
CA ASN A 458 15.56 3.16 -0.11
C ASN A 458 15.89 4.65 -0.18
N ALA A 459 14.89 5.53 -0.12
CA ALA A 459 15.06 6.98 -0.22
C ALA A 459 14.68 7.69 1.07
N VAL A 460 15.21 8.90 1.28
CA VAL A 460 14.91 9.73 2.45
C VAL A 460 13.70 10.61 2.16
N ASN A 461 12.77 10.72 3.11
CA ASN A 461 11.58 11.57 2.99
C ASN A 461 11.89 13.01 3.41
N GLU A 462 12.28 13.82 2.43
CA GLU A 462 12.55 15.27 2.57
C GLU A 462 11.91 16.03 1.42
N ASN A 463 10.71 16.59 1.63
CA ASN A 463 9.90 17.20 0.56
C ASN A 463 9.71 16.25 -0.64
N GLY A 464 9.25 15.04 -0.38
CA GLY A 464 9.20 13.86 -1.24
C GLY A 464 10.29 12.85 -0.87
N TYR A 465 10.11 11.58 -1.30
CA TYR A 465 11.14 10.54 -1.10
C TYR A 465 12.25 10.72 -2.12
N ARG A 466 13.47 10.98 -1.68
CA ARG A 466 14.61 11.38 -2.54
C ARG A 466 15.82 10.49 -2.33
N TYR A 467 16.48 10.12 -3.42
CA TYR A 467 17.77 9.43 -3.34
C TYR A 467 18.91 10.44 -3.12
N GLU A 468 19.81 10.13 -2.19
CA GLU A 468 20.94 10.96 -1.80
C GLU A 468 22.26 10.16 -1.73
N GLY A 469 23.41 10.85 -1.77
CA GLY A 469 24.74 10.27 -1.71
C GLY A 469 25.51 10.36 -3.03
N SER A 470 26.70 9.75 -3.09
CA SER A 470 27.57 9.81 -4.28
C SER A 470 27.12 8.85 -5.39
N ASP A 471 26.62 7.68 -5.04
CA ASP A 471 26.09 6.68 -6.00
C ASP A 471 25.03 5.79 -5.36
N PRO A 472 23.80 6.32 -5.11
CA PRO A 472 22.72 5.55 -4.55
C PRO A 472 22.21 4.47 -5.53
N ASN A 473 21.60 3.40 -4.99
CA ASN A 473 20.98 2.31 -5.74
C ASN A 473 19.64 2.77 -6.36
N ASN A 474 19.69 3.62 -7.36
CA ASN A 474 18.54 4.25 -8.01
C ASN A 474 18.54 4.12 -9.53
N TYR A 475 19.28 3.16 -10.08
CA TYR A 475 19.30 2.89 -11.52
C TYR A 475 18.04 2.15 -11.95
N ILE A 476 17.49 2.54 -13.10
CA ILE A 476 16.29 1.95 -13.72
C ILE A 476 16.45 1.86 -15.23
N GLN A 477 16.00 0.75 -15.83
CA GLN A 477 15.90 0.61 -17.28
C GLN A 477 14.55 1.11 -17.77
N MET A 478 14.58 2.18 -18.56
CA MET A 478 13.41 2.69 -19.28
C MET A 478 13.22 1.91 -20.57
N GLN A 479 12.04 1.34 -20.77
CA GLN A 479 11.69 0.61 -21.98
C GLN A 479 11.06 1.56 -23.00
N LYS A 480 11.60 1.56 -24.22
CA LYS A 480 11.01 2.26 -25.36
C LYS A 480 9.94 1.44 -26.06
N SER A 481 9.11 2.11 -26.84
CA SER A 481 8.05 1.47 -27.65
C SER A 481 8.61 0.54 -28.75
N ASP A 482 9.83 0.79 -29.22
CA ASP A 482 10.55 -0.06 -30.18
C ASP A 482 11.20 -1.33 -29.55
N GLY A 483 11.03 -1.51 -28.24
CA GLY A 483 11.57 -2.63 -27.47
C GLY A 483 12.98 -2.42 -26.95
N THR A 484 13.68 -1.36 -27.34
CA THR A 484 15.00 -1.02 -26.79
C THR A 484 14.87 -0.46 -25.37
N THR A 485 15.99 -0.45 -24.65
CA THR A 485 16.05 0.08 -23.27
C THR A 485 17.14 1.13 -23.14
N GLU A 486 16.91 2.07 -22.24
CA GLU A 486 17.90 3.07 -21.85
C GLU A 486 18.05 3.11 -20.33
N MET A 487 19.29 3.41 -19.87
CA MET A 487 19.57 3.54 -18.46
C MET A 487 19.18 4.94 -17.97
N TRP A 488 18.39 4.98 -16.90
CA TRP A 488 17.98 6.19 -16.20
C TRP A 488 18.25 6.06 -14.70
N ARG A 489 18.11 7.15 -13.95
CA ARG A 489 18.23 7.16 -12.49
C ARG A 489 17.01 7.81 -11.86
N ILE A 490 16.50 7.22 -10.79
CA ILE A 490 15.35 7.72 -10.05
C ILE A 490 15.78 8.91 -9.20
N ILE A 491 15.14 10.08 -9.38
CA ILE A 491 15.30 11.23 -8.49
C ILE A 491 14.51 10.97 -7.19
N GLY A 492 13.27 10.53 -7.32
CA GLY A 492 12.43 10.25 -6.17
C GLY A 492 10.96 10.09 -6.51
N LEU A 493 10.12 10.01 -5.46
CA LEU A 493 8.67 9.93 -5.50
C LEU A 493 8.07 11.26 -5.02
N PHE A 494 7.22 11.87 -5.83
CA PHE A 494 6.66 13.21 -5.58
C PHE A 494 5.17 13.28 -5.92
N PRO A 495 4.38 14.15 -5.25
CA PRO A 495 2.98 14.41 -5.60
C PRO A 495 2.88 15.37 -6.79
N ASP A 496 3.68 15.14 -7.84
CA ASP A 496 3.82 16.00 -9.02
C ASP A 496 2.97 15.51 -10.20
N GLY A 497 2.08 14.52 -10.00
CA GLY A 497 1.13 14.08 -11.01
C GLY A 497 0.18 15.20 -11.44
N GLU A 498 -0.46 15.06 -12.60
CA GLU A 498 -1.34 16.10 -13.20
C GLU A 498 -2.47 16.48 -12.23
N SER A 499 -3.07 15.49 -11.57
CA SER A 499 -4.14 15.68 -10.58
C SER A 499 -3.64 15.60 -9.12
N GLY A 500 -2.33 15.67 -8.90
CA GLY A 500 -1.72 15.61 -7.57
C GLY A 500 -1.37 14.19 -7.09
N GLU A 501 -1.52 13.19 -7.96
CA GLU A 501 -1.09 11.82 -7.68
C GLU A 501 0.43 11.71 -7.59
N ASN A 502 0.89 10.67 -6.90
CA ASN A 502 2.31 10.40 -6.77
C ASN A 502 2.89 9.86 -8.09
N VAL A 503 4.02 10.43 -8.51
CA VAL A 503 4.80 9.99 -9.66
C VAL A 503 6.26 9.77 -9.29
N ILE A 504 6.94 8.89 -10.02
CA ILE A 504 8.39 8.70 -9.90
C ILE A 504 9.07 9.57 -10.94
N ARG A 505 9.84 10.56 -10.51
CA ARG A 505 10.67 11.34 -11.44
C ARG A 505 11.99 10.63 -11.67
N VAL A 506 12.33 10.47 -12.95
CA VAL A 506 13.56 9.81 -13.42
C VAL A 506 14.35 10.72 -14.32
N ARG A 507 15.67 10.64 -14.24
CA ARG A 507 16.64 11.41 -15.04
C ARG A 507 17.46 10.45 -15.92
N LYS A 508 17.66 10.80 -17.19
CA LYS A 508 18.52 10.01 -18.10
C LYS A 508 19.96 9.96 -17.61
N VAL A 509 20.61 8.83 -17.74
CA VAL A 509 22.05 8.70 -17.49
C VAL A 509 22.83 9.36 -18.64
N GLY A 510 23.88 10.08 -18.29
CA GLY A 510 24.65 10.88 -19.25
C GLY A 510 24.10 12.29 -19.43
N TYR A 511 24.78 13.05 -20.25
CA TYR A 511 24.50 14.45 -20.52
C TYR A 511 24.57 14.72 -22.00
N GLU A 512 23.70 15.59 -22.47
CA GLU A 512 23.70 16.20 -23.77
C GLU A 512 24.03 17.70 -23.63
N SER A 513 24.44 18.39 -24.68
CA SER A 513 24.76 19.81 -24.63
C SER A 513 23.99 20.59 -25.66
N ALA A 514 23.33 21.65 -25.22
CA ALA A 514 22.65 22.63 -26.09
C ALA A 514 22.45 23.97 -25.35
N ALA A 515 22.05 24.99 -26.08
CA ALA A 515 21.48 26.18 -25.50
C ALA A 515 20.13 25.85 -24.84
N TYR A 516 19.85 26.50 -23.71
CA TYR A 516 18.52 26.39 -23.07
C TYR A 516 17.44 26.96 -23.97
N ASP A 517 17.72 28.11 -24.59
CA ASP A 517 16.88 28.73 -25.60
C ASP A 517 17.66 29.61 -26.55
N THR A 518 17.39 29.51 -27.85
CA THR A 518 18.00 30.37 -28.89
C THR A 518 17.28 31.72 -29.05
N ASN A 519 16.03 31.84 -28.53
CA ASN A 519 15.19 33.04 -28.64
C ASN A 519 15.17 33.89 -27.37
N GLN A 520 16.11 33.65 -26.43
CA GLN A 520 16.25 34.37 -25.19
C GLN A 520 15.06 34.35 -24.25
N THR A 521 14.35 33.22 -24.13
CA THR A 521 13.35 33.02 -23.09
C THR A 521 13.81 32.01 -22.06
N ASN A 522 13.51 32.26 -20.76
CA ASN A 522 13.73 31.31 -19.67
C ASN A 522 12.43 30.62 -19.21
N HIS A 523 11.34 30.80 -19.96
CA HIS A 523 10.07 30.16 -19.66
C HIS A 523 10.02 28.79 -20.34
N TRP A 524 10.17 27.72 -19.56
CA TRP A 524 10.42 26.35 -20.01
C TRP A 524 9.57 25.89 -21.21
N PRO A 525 8.23 25.96 -21.20
CA PRO A 525 7.42 25.45 -22.31
C PRO A 525 7.61 26.22 -23.64
N ASN A 526 8.25 27.38 -23.61
CA ASN A 526 8.48 28.21 -24.79
C ASN A 526 9.92 28.11 -25.32
N THR A 527 10.78 27.31 -24.64
CA THR A 527 12.20 27.22 -25.03
C THR A 527 12.42 26.28 -26.19
N THR A 528 13.49 26.54 -26.96
CA THR A 528 13.93 25.64 -28.04
C THR A 528 14.37 24.29 -27.51
N LEU A 529 14.97 24.23 -26.31
CA LEU A 529 15.35 22.99 -25.64
C LEU A 529 14.11 22.15 -25.33
N TYR A 530 13.06 22.73 -24.73
CA TYR A 530 11.81 22.01 -24.49
C TYR A 530 11.20 21.48 -25.78
N THR A 531 11.13 22.30 -26.84
CA THR A 531 10.59 21.89 -28.14
C THR A 531 11.34 20.67 -28.69
N THR A 532 12.65 20.65 -28.59
CA THR A 532 13.49 19.52 -29.01
C THR A 532 13.22 18.28 -28.15
N LEU A 533 13.26 18.43 -26.82
CA LEU A 533 13.06 17.29 -25.90
C LEU A 533 11.65 16.70 -25.97
N SER A 534 10.62 17.53 -26.06
CA SER A 534 9.23 17.09 -26.12
C SER A 534 8.87 16.33 -27.41
N SER A 535 9.67 16.43 -28.46
CA SER A 535 9.53 15.62 -29.68
C SER A 535 10.13 14.20 -29.50
N THR A 536 11.11 14.03 -28.63
CA THR A 536 11.84 12.78 -28.42
C THR A 536 11.33 12.02 -27.21
N TYR A 537 11.11 12.69 -26.09
CA TYR A 537 10.74 12.13 -24.78
C TYR A 537 9.23 12.22 -24.57
N THR A 538 8.49 11.40 -25.33
CA THR A 538 7.02 11.36 -25.34
C THR A 538 6.48 10.13 -24.61
N LEU A 539 5.20 10.19 -24.18
CA LEU A 539 4.51 9.02 -23.61
C LEU A 539 4.34 7.87 -24.61
N VAL A 540 4.40 8.17 -25.92
CA VAL A 540 4.36 7.16 -26.98
C VAL A 540 5.70 6.44 -27.12
N ASN A 541 6.80 7.16 -26.93
CA ASN A 541 8.14 6.60 -27.11
C ASN A 541 8.65 5.83 -25.89
N TYR A 542 8.11 6.09 -24.68
CA TYR A 542 8.56 5.43 -23.44
C TYR A 542 7.37 4.83 -22.69
N LYS A 543 7.46 3.54 -22.37
CA LYS A 543 6.40 2.83 -21.63
C LYS A 543 6.34 3.25 -20.17
N ASN A 544 5.15 3.13 -19.57
CA ASN A 544 4.89 3.42 -18.16
C ASN A 544 5.13 4.89 -17.75
N THR A 545 5.33 5.79 -18.70
CA THR A 545 5.48 7.23 -18.45
C THR A 545 4.13 7.93 -18.36
N VAL A 546 4.11 9.05 -17.65
CA VAL A 546 2.94 9.93 -17.51
C VAL A 546 3.34 11.39 -17.68
N ASN A 547 2.39 12.23 -18.04
CA ASN A 547 2.57 13.67 -17.90
C ASN A 547 2.64 14.01 -16.41
N TYR A 548 3.43 15.02 -16.09
CA TYR A 548 3.55 15.50 -14.72
C TYR A 548 3.56 17.03 -14.67
N LYS A 549 3.22 17.55 -13.50
CA LYS A 549 3.19 18.97 -13.23
C LYS A 549 4.59 19.47 -12.95
N MET A 550 5.10 20.30 -13.84
CA MET A 550 6.36 21.02 -13.67
C MET A 550 6.08 22.38 -13.03
N TYR A 551 6.82 22.71 -11.99
CA TYR A 551 6.72 23.98 -11.29
C TYR A 551 7.72 24.97 -11.90
N LEU A 552 7.26 26.16 -12.23
CA LEU A 552 8.01 27.16 -12.98
C LEU A 552 8.41 28.37 -12.13
N GLY A 553 8.41 28.21 -10.81
CA GLY A 553 8.87 29.24 -9.89
C GLY A 553 10.39 29.41 -9.89
N GLY A 554 10.82 30.64 -9.64
CA GLY A 554 12.22 31.05 -9.53
C GLY A 554 12.40 32.22 -8.59
N SER A 555 13.63 32.63 -8.35
CA SER A 555 13.97 33.84 -7.58
C SER A 555 15.05 34.64 -8.27
N ASN A 556 15.06 35.95 -7.99
CA ASN A 556 16.08 36.84 -8.51
C ASN A 556 17.45 36.66 -7.82
N ASN A 557 17.47 36.07 -6.63
CA ASN A 557 18.66 35.80 -5.87
C ASN A 557 18.54 34.49 -5.08
N LEU A 558 19.49 33.57 -5.27
CA LEU A 558 19.52 32.25 -4.64
C LEU A 558 20.51 32.13 -3.47
N TYR A 559 21.26 33.17 -3.15
CA TYR A 559 22.36 33.11 -2.17
C TYR A 559 21.96 32.63 -0.76
N ASN A 560 20.72 32.83 -0.35
CA ASN A 560 20.28 32.53 1.01
C ASN A 560 19.19 31.41 1.01
N TYR A 561 19.18 30.56 0.01
CA TYR A 561 18.20 29.51 -0.12
C TYR A 561 18.79 28.14 0.25
N THR A 562 18.30 27.54 1.33
CA THR A 562 18.49 26.10 1.61
C THR A 562 17.76 25.25 0.58
N SER A 563 18.01 23.94 0.55
CA SER A 563 17.29 23.01 -0.32
C SER A 563 15.77 23.08 -0.13
N ALA A 564 15.29 23.24 1.11
CA ALA A 564 13.88 23.44 1.43
C ALA A 564 13.34 24.78 0.89
N ASN A 565 14.09 25.86 1.05
CA ASN A 565 13.68 27.16 0.48
C ASN A 565 13.63 27.14 -1.05
N LEU A 566 14.53 26.40 -1.71
CA LEU A 566 14.49 26.19 -3.15
C LEU A 566 13.24 25.42 -3.56
N TYR A 567 12.88 24.35 -2.85
CA TYR A 567 11.66 23.59 -3.10
C TYR A 567 10.40 24.48 -2.99
N ASP A 568 10.32 25.30 -1.92
CA ASP A 568 9.19 26.22 -1.72
C ASP A 568 9.14 27.30 -2.82
N MET A 569 10.28 27.82 -3.24
CA MET A 569 10.42 28.81 -4.31
C MET A 569 9.91 28.24 -5.64
N GLU A 570 10.35 27.06 -6.03
CA GLU A 570 9.97 26.39 -7.27
C GLU A 570 8.46 26.23 -7.38
N ARG A 571 7.82 25.92 -6.27
CA ARG A 571 6.36 25.73 -6.13
C ARG A 571 5.59 27.00 -5.75
N MET A 572 6.32 28.12 -5.59
CA MET A 572 5.78 29.41 -5.19
C MET A 572 5.01 29.37 -3.84
N LEU A 573 5.49 28.53 -2.91
CA LEU A 573 4.92 28.40 -1.57
C LEU A 573 5.41 29.49 -0.61
N ASN A 574 6.36 30.32 -1.03
CA ASN A 574 6.86 31.45 -0.28
C ASN A 574 6.78 32.75 -1.09
N SER A 575 6.91 33.90 -0.43
CA SER A 575 6.80 35.23 -1.04
C SER A 575 7.91 35.61 -2.02
N LYS A 576 8.94 34.75 -2.18
CA LYS A 576 10.08 34.99 -3.06
C LYS A 576 10.04 34.16 -4.35
N GLY A 577 9.06 33.24 -4.48
CA GLY A 577 8.84 32.51 -5.72
C GLY A 577 8.08 33.37 -6.72
N GLU A 578 8.57 33.48 -7.94
CA GLU A 578 8.00 34.26 -9.03
C GLU A 578 8.06 33.44 -10.33
N ALA A 579 7.12 33.68 -11.26
CA ALA A 579 7.14 33.02 -12.57
C ALA A 579 8.27 33.58 -13.47
N GLY A 580 8.68 32.77 -14.45
CA GLY A 580 9.66 33.18 -15.47
C GLY A 580 9.12 34.25 -16.41
N LYS A 581 10.01 34.93 -17.09
CA LYS A 581 9.68 35.95 -18.11
C LYS A 581 9.55 35.33 -19.50
N THR A 582 8.54 35.78 -20.25
CA THR A 582 8.34 35.44 -21.67
C THR A 582 8.93 36.49 -22.61
N SER A 583 9.13 37.70 -22.11
CA SER A 583 9.78 38.82 -22.81
C SER A 583 10.50 39.75 -21.84
N SER A 584 11.28 40.69 -22.35
CA SER A 584 12.00 41.67 -21.52
C SER A 584 11.09 42.55 -20.64
N THR A 585 9.82 42.65 -20.99
CA THR A 585 8.83 43.51 -20.33
C THR A 585 7.71 42.79 -19.59
N SER A 586 7.52 41.48 -19.84
CA SER A 586 6.39 40.73 -19.31
C SER A 586 6.81 39.47 -18.58
N TYR A 587 6.21 39.19 -17.40
CA TYR A 587 6.28 37.92 -16.73
C TYR A 587 5.24 36.95 -17.33
N ASN A 588 5.57 35.67 -17.34
CA ASN A 588 4.55 34.65 -17.57
C ASN A 588 3.74 34.46 -16.29
N SER A 589 2.42 34.51 -16.39
CA SER A 589 1.52 34.24 -15.27
C SER A 589 1.38 32.76 -14.96
N ALA A 590 1.80 31.86 -15.85
CA ALA A 590 1.77 30.44 -15.61
C ALA A 590 2.84 30.03 -14.57
N THR A 591 2.39 29.45 -13.48
CA THR A 591 3.27 28.98 -12.39
C THR A 591 3.60 27.51 -12.48
N THR A 592 2.86 26.78 -13.33
CA THR A 592 3.01 25.35 -13.60
C THR A 592 2.83 25.06 -15.08
N TYR A 593 3.37 23.93 -15.50
CA TYR A 593 3.17 23.38 -16.83
C TYR A 593 3.03 21.85 -16.73
N VAL A 594 2.11 21.28 -17.48
CA VAL A 594 1.93 19.82 -17.54
C VAL A 594 2.51 19.30 -18.85
N GLY A 595 3.43 18.37 -18.78
CA GLY A 595 4.11 17.81 -19.96
C GLY A 595 4.86 16.51 -19.63
N SER A 596 5.44 15.90 -20.67
CA SER A 596 6.11 14.61 -20.58
C SER A 596 7.58 14.69 -20.15
N VAL A 597 8.23 15.84 -20.39
CA VAL A 597 9.67 16.02 -20.18
C VAL A 597 10.02 17.37 -19.61
N GLY A 598 10.92 17.40 -18.65
CA GLY A 598 11.49 18.59 -18.04
C GLY A 598 12.99 18.44 -17.77
N LEU A 599 13.50 19.28 -16.87
CA LEU A 599 14.85 19.19 -16.28
C LEU A 599 14.71 19.06 -14.76
N MET A 600 15.82 18.73 -14.09
CA MET A 600 15.84 18.70 -12.63
C MET A 600 15.70 20.12 -12.04
N TYR A 601 15.20 20.17 -10.81
CA TYR A 601 15.07 21.40 -10.04
C TYR A 601 16.37 21.74 -9.27
N PRO A 602 16.60 23.01 -8.91
CA PRO A 602 17.61 23.38 -7.95
C PRO A 602 17.51 22.62 -6.61
N SER A 603 16.28 22.38 -6.13
CA SER A 603 16.05 21.58 -4.91
C SER A 603 16.43 20.12 -5.08
N ASP A 604 16.23 19.51 -6.26
CA ASP A 604 16.66 18.13 -6.52
C ASP A 604 18.17 17.98 -6.32
N TYR A 605 18.93 18.93 -6.86
CA TYR A 605 20.38 18.99 -6.67
C TYR A 605 20.76 19.20 -5.20
N GLY A 606 20.07 20.11 -4.51
CA GLY A 606 20.33 20.42 -3.12
C GLY A 606 20.09 19.26 -2.15
N TYR A 607 19.17 18.36 -2.48
CA TYR A 607 18.86 17.17 -1.67
C TYR A 607 19.64 15.91 -2.09
N ALA A 608 20.36 15.91 -3.20
CA ALA A 608 20.98 14.71 -3.74
C ALA A 608 22.28 14.28 -3.03
N VAL A 609 22.74 15.01 -2.03
CA VAL A 609 23.89 14.69 -1.20
C VAL A 609 23.43 14.27 0.20
N LEU A 610 24.15 13.34 0.86
CA LEU A 610 23.84 12.93 2.23
C LEU A 610 23.86 14.12 3.19
N ALA A 611 22.88 14.20 4.10
CA ALA A 611 22.84 15.25 5.12
C ALA A 611 24.07 15.23 6.06
N SER A 612 24.72 14.07 6.23
CA SER A 612 25.99 13.93 6.95
C SER A 612 27.17 14.55 6.25
N ASP A 613 27.17 14.58 4.92
CA ASP A 613 28.26 15.15 4.09
C ASP A 613 28.03 16.64 3.83
N CYS A 614 26.77 17.06 3.78
CA CYS A 614 26.36 18.44 3.54
C CYS A 614 25.13 18.78 4.38
N ALA A 615 25.30 19.48 5.47
CA ALA A 615 24.21 19.86 6.35
C ALA A 615 23.11 20.62 5.57
N ARG A 616 21.83 20.31 5.82
CA ARG A 616 20.67 20.93 5.13
C ARG A 616 20.56 22.45 5.32
N THR A 617 21.33 23.02 6.26
CA THR A 617 21.46 24.46 6.46
C THR A 617 22.43 25.12 5.50
N ILE A 618 23.27 24.36 4.80
CA ILE A 618 24.20 24.89 3.77
C ILE A 618 23.40 25.14 2.48
N ASN A 619 23.53 26.35 1.96
CA ASN A 619 22.83 26.73 0.74
C ASN A 619 23.52 26.12 -0.49
N PRO A 620 22.78 25.51 -1.46
CA PRO A 620 23.36 24.99 -2.70
C PRO A 620 24.16 26.03 -3.52
N SER A 621 23.90 27.32 -3.34
CA SER A 621 24.71 28.42 -3.92
C SER A 621 26.10 28.56 -3.28
N ASN A 622 26.37 27.90 -2.15
CA ASN A 622 27.64 27.96 -1.41
C ASN A 622 28.36 26.60 -1.33
N TYR A 623 27.95 25.60 -2.11
CA TYR A 623 28.55 24.26 -2.07
C TYR A 623 30.05 24.25 -2.40
N SER A 624 30.55 25.22 -3.16
CA SER A 624 32.00 25.37 -3.42
C SER A 624 32.86 25.57 -2.15
N GLY A 625 32.24 26.08 -1.06
CA GLY A 625 32.91 26.23 0.23
C GLY A 625 33.07 24.92 1.01
N THR A 626 32.37 23.87 0.63
CA THR A 626 32.41 22.54 1.27
C THR A 626 32.40 21.47 0.18
N SER A 627 33.58 20.99 -0.19
CA SER A 627 33.71 20.07 -1.35
C SER A 627 32.84 18.84 -1.28
N ALA A 628 32.61 18.26 -0.10
CA ALA A 628 31.73 17.10 0.09
C ALA A 628 30.29 17.35 -0.39
N CYS A 629 29.80 18.60 -0.35
CA CYS A 629 28.45 18.94 -0.81
C CYS A 629 28.23 18.70 -2.32
N TYR A 630 29.26 18.78 -3.14
CA TYR A 630 29.13 18.52 -4.58
C TYR A 630 29.86 17.25 -5.03
N THR A 631 31.01 16.89 -4.45
CA THR A 631 31.75 15.68 -4.84
C THR A 631 30.99 14.38 -4.45
N ASN A 632 30.20 14.43 -3.37
CA ASN A 632 29.36 13.32 -2.91
C ASN A 632 27.90 13.46 -3.37
N ASN A 633 27.62 14.28 -4.38
CA ASN A 633 26.30 14.54 -4.91
C ASN A 633 26.13 13.83 -6.26
N TRP A 634 25.28 12.81 -6.33
CA TRP A 634 25.11 12.00 -7.53
C TRP A 634 24.50 12.75 -8.74
N LEU A 635 23.92 13.93 -8.52
CA LEU A 635 23.43 14.81 -9.59
C LEU A 635 24.49 15.77 -10.11
N TYR A 636 25.66 15.85 -9.46
CA TYR A 636 26.75 16.68 -9.93
C TYR A 636 27.47 16.03 -11.11
N GLN A 637 27.65 16.77 -12.19
CA GLN A 637 28.22 16.26 -13.44
C GLN A 637 29.74 16.08 -13.40
N GLY A 638 30.44 16.76 -12.48
CA GLY A 638 31.90 16.69 -12.38
C GLY A 638 32.64 17.39 -13.52
N SER A 639 32.02 18.28 -14.27
CA SER A 639 32.53 18.94 -15.47
C SER A 639 32.85 20.42 -15.23
N SER A 640 33.73 20.99 -16.04
CA SER A 640 33.93 22.43 -16.12
C SER A 640 32.72 23.18 -16.71
N ASP A 641 31.80 22.46 -17.31
CA ASP A 641 30.65 23.04 -18.00
C ASP A 641 29.47 23.33 -17.05
N ILE A 642 28.58 24.20 -17.48
CA ILE A 642 27.35 24.48 -16.78
C ILE A 642 26.33 23.34 -17.03
N GLN A 643 25.48 23.09 -16.04
CA GLN A 643 24.34 22.14 -16.17
C GLN A 643 23.01 22.89 -15.98
N TRP A 644 22.15 22.84 -16.99
CA TRP A 644 20.84 23.50 -16.97
C TRP A 644 19.88 22.90 -15.96
N LEU A 645 19.16 23.78 -15.25
CA LEU A 645 18.04 23.50 -14.36
C LEU A 645 16.75 24.14 -14.91
N ILE A 646 15.58 23.65 -14.50
CA ILE A 646 14.31 24.11 -15.05
C ILE A 646 13.89 25.52 -14.57
N SER A 647 14.37 25.96 -13.41
CA SER A 647 13.91 27.20 -12.75
C SER A 647 14.46 28.45 -13.41
N PRO A 648 13.61 29.45 -13.68
CA PRO A 648 14.02 30.70 -14.30
C PRO A 648 14.60 31.72 -13.29
N LYS A 649 15.24 32.75 -13.81
CA LYS A 649 15.41 34.03 -13.08
C LYS A 649 14.29 34.98 -13.45
N PRO A 650 13.35 35.33 -12.56
CA PRO A 650 12.16 36.10 -12.92
C PRO A 650 12.41 37.50 -13.45
N SER A 651 13.46 38.18 -12.97
CA SER A 651 13.75 39.57 -13.40
C SER A 651 14.41 39.67 -14.78
N LEU A 652 14.97 38.58 -15.32
CA LEU A 652 15.71 38.56 -16.58
C LEU A 652 15.26 37.42 -17.46
N VAL A 653 14.70 37.71 -18.62
CA VAL A 653 14.17 36.73 -19.58
C VAL A 653 15.20 35.74 -20.11
N ASN A 654 16.46 36.16 -20.19
CA ASN A 654 17.56 35.41 -20.78
C ASN A 654 18.49 34.70 -19.75
N ILE A 655 18.02 34.50 -18.52
CA ILE A 655 18.79 33.81 -17.47
C ILE A 655 17.94 32.66 -16.89
N ALA A 656 18.51 31.46 -16.86
CA ALA A 656 17.95 30.30 -16.16
C ALA A 656 18.91 29.82 -15.07
N CYS A 657 18.43 29.00 -14.12
CA CYS A 657 19.28 28.42 -13.10
C CYS A 657 20.20 27.36 -13.69
N ILE A 658 21.43 27.27 -13.14
CA ILE A 658 22.43 26.27 -13.50
C ILE A 658 23.09 25.68 -12.26
N VAL A 659 23.67 24.50 -12.39
CA VAL A 659 24.80 24.04 -11.58
C VAL A 659 26.05 24.34 -12.37
N ASN A 660 27.01 25.06 -11.77
CA ASN A 660 28.28 25.39 -12.46
C ASN A 660 29.35 24.31 -12.25
N GLY A 661 30.48 24.44 -12.98
CA GLY A 661 31.58 23.50 -12.90
C GLY A 661 32.26 23.39 -11.52
N SER A 662 31.97 24.28 -10.59
CA SER A 662 32.41 24.22 -9.19
C SER A 662 31.37 23.68 -8.24
N GLY A 663 30.27 23.12 -8.76
CA GLY A 663 29.26 22.38 -8.00
C GLY A 663 28.26 23.21 -7.23
N TYR A 664 28.09 24.49 -7.50
CA TYR A 664 27.06 25.29 -6.83
C TYR A 664 25.99 25.83 -7.78
N VAL A 665 24.79 25.99 -7.23
CA VAL A 665 23.61 26.50 -7.95
C VAL A 665 23.69 28.01 -8.06
N LEU A 666 23.45 28.52 -9.28
CA LEU A 666 23.36 29.97 -9.50
C LEU A 666 22.39 30.33 -10.63
N ASN A 667 21.98 31.61 -10.65
CA ASN A 667 21.15 32.22 -11.70
C ASN A 667 21.63 33.67 -12.01
N PHE A 668 22.92 33.88 -11.98
CA PHE A 668 23.50 35.17 -12.30
C PHE A 668 24.83 34.94 -13.05
N ASN A 669 25.37 36.00 -13.65
CA ASN A 669 26.56 36.10 -14.51
C ASN A 669 26.32 35.63 -15.97
N SER A 670 27.34 35.81 -16.78
CA SER A 670 27.33 35.51 -18.22
C SER A 670 27.21 34.01 -18.54
N THR A 671 27.46 33.11 -17.60
CA THR A 671 27.42 31.67 -17.84
C THR A 671 25.99 31.13 -17.77
N ALA A 672 25.05 31.76 -17.04
CA ALA A 672 23.67 31.38 -16.91
C ALA A 672 22.75 31.94 -18.02
N VAL A 673 23.33 32.56 -19.07
CA VAL A 673 22.56 33.07 -20.20
C VAL A 673 22.05 31.94 -21.09
N VAL A 674 20.75 31.92 -21.33
CA VAL A 674 20.03 30.81 -21.99
C VAL A 674 20.50 30.44 -23.40
N THR A 675 21.20 31.39 -24.09
CA THR A 675 21.80 31.17 -25.42
C THR A 675 23.16 30.46 -25.37
N ASN A 676 23.76 30.35 -24.19
CA ASN A 676 25.02 29.60 -24.05
C ASN A 676 24.77 28.09 -24.18
N SER A 677 25.75 27.36 -24.69
CA SER A 677 25.73 25.90 -24.62
C SER A 677 25.99 25.46 -23.19
N GLY A 678 25.14 24.57 -22.71
CA GLY A 678 25.27 23.95 -21.40
C GLY A 678 24.80 22.52 -21.44
N SER A 679 25.28 21.71 -20.50
CA SER A 679 24.86 20.32 -20.37
C SER A 679 23.47 20.22 -19.77
N PHE A 680 22.73 19.15 -20.12
CA PHE A 680 21.44 18.83 -19.54
C PHE A 680 21.20 17.33 -19.54
N SER A 681 20.27 16.89 -18.70
CA SER A 681 19.72 15.54 -18.74
C SER A 681 18.19 15.64 -18.68
N PRO A 682 17.46 15.00 -19.60
CA PRO A 682 16.01 14.98 -19.58
C PRO A 682 15.47 14.32 -18.31
N VAL A 683 14.37 14.86 -17.78
CA VAL A 683 13.62 14.29 -16.66
C VAL A 683 12.22 13.93 -17.14
N MET A 684 11.79 12.69 -16.89
CA MET A 684 10.44 12.20 -17.16
C MET A 684 9.79 11.71 -15.86
N ALA A 685 8.50 11.43 -15.92
CA ALA A 685 7.77 10.84 -14.81
C ALA A 685 7.21 9.46 -15.20
N LEU A 686 7.26 8.52 -14.25
CA LEU A 686 6.67 7.18 -14.35
C LEU A 686 5.46 7.09 -13.43
N LYS A 687 4.53 6.20 -13.78
CA LYS A 687 3.49 5.74 -12.85
C LYS A 687 4.14 5.13 -11.60
N SER A 688 3.58 5.43 -10.44
CA SER A 688 4.13 4.98 -9.15
C SER A 688 3.80 3.53 -8.79
N ASP A 689 2.81 2.94 -9.45
CA ASP A 689 2.28 1.58 -9.22
C ASP A 689 2.91 0.50 -10.12
N VAL A 690 3.87 0.85 -10.97
CA VAL A 690 4.54 -0.10 -11.87
C VAL A 690 5.35 -1.11 -11.05
N VAL A 691 5.08 -2.40 -11.29
CA VAL A 691 5.85 -3.49 -10.68
C VAL A 691 7.28 -3.51 -11.23
N VAL A 692 8.25 -3.68 -10.33
CA VAL A 692 9.67 -3.71 -10.68
C VAL A 692 10.37 -4.94 -10.10
N THR A 693 11.49 -5.29 -10.72
CA THR A 693 12.47 -6.26 -10.21
C THR A 693 13.87 -5.64 -10.29
N GLY A 694 14.87 -6.23 -9.61
CA GLY A 694 16.22 -5.70 -9.54
C GLY A 694 16.47 -4.95 -8.23
N SER A 695 17.73 -4.61 -7.98
CA SER A 695 18.18 -3.97 -6.73
C SER A 695 18.48 -2.47 -6.87
N GLY A 696 18.31 -1.90 -8.08
CA GLY A 696 18.58 -0.49 -8.36
C GLY A 696 20.06 -0.13 -8.47
N THR A 697 20.97 -1.11 -8.44
CA THR A 697 22.39 -0.88 -8.74
C THR A 697 22.61 -0.74 -10.24
N GLN A 698 23.75 -0.19 -10.67
CA GLN A 698 24.06 -0.06 -12.09
C GLN A 698 24.14 -1.42 -12.80
N SER A 699 24.62 -2.47 -12.11
CA SER A 699 24.73 -3.84 -12.65
C SER A 699 23.42 -4.64 -12.56
N ASP A 700 22.49 -4.24 -11.68
CA ASP A 700 21.18 -4.85 -11.49
C ASP A 700 20.13 -3.74 -11.31
N PRO A 701 19.84 -2.96 -12.37
CA PRO A 701 18.89 -1.84 -12.30
C PRO A 701 17.47 -2.33 -12.10
N TYR A 702 16.59 -1.46 -11.62
CA TYR A 702 15.17 -1.75 -11.60
C TYR A 702 14.65 -1.96 -13.02
N ILE A 703 13.94 -3.07 -13.24
CA ILE A 703 13.31 -3.44 -14.51
C ILE A 703 11.79 -3.44 -14.32
N MET A 704 11.09 -2.65 -15.10
CA MET A 704 9.61 -2.58 -15.12
C MET A 704 9.01 -3.84 -15.78
N LYS A 705 7.95 -4.37 -15.17
CA LYS A 705 7.22 -5.56 -15.65
C LYS A 705 5.95 -5.18 -16.40
#